data_e253614d2fc55a1de604a5ac534638aa
#
_entry.id   e253614d2fc55a1de604a5ac534638aa
#
_cell.length_a   1.000
_cell.length_b   1.000
_cell.length_c   1.000
_cell.angle_alpha   90.00
_cell.angle_beta   90.00
_cell.angle_gamma   90.00
#
_symmetry.space_group_name_H-M   'P 1'
#
loop_
_entity.id
_entity.type
_entity.pdbx_description
1 polymer ?
#
loop_
_entity_poly.entity_id
_entity_poly.type
_entity_poly.pdbx_seq_one_letter_code
_entity_poly.pdbx_strand_id
1 'polypeptide(L)'
;MKKSVLIRAALVCLLAVPAAGQVPAGPQEKMPFDGEVRVGRLDNGMTYYIRHYDNPRQRADFFIAHDVGALQEEDDQNGLAHFLEHMAFNGTKHFPGKGILNYLAANGVRFGYNVNAYTSRDRTVYNVSNVPLVREGLVDSLLLILHDWSYYIACEPGEIESERGVIREEWRRGNDARSRMARKSAEVEYDGSKYARRDVIGDMEIVNSFGRQTLIDFYHKWYRPDLQAVIVVGDVDVDAMERKIRDVMSSIPKAENPARKEVYDIPQRDKPRYGLVTDPETKAVAVKLIFYQPYPSEEERATVGAVRDELARKVFLEMARARLAEAEKRPDARYKRVVAVLGSLATCRNTFMLTALPKEHDMREALAGVLTDVEQIRRYGFSREEFEAARAKVARSEKAALEKYRLATNTDLAGRYVEHFTRNVPYVTPDDRTRIVGEQLDALTCEEVNGLRAGMTSPEGMLVLVSSSEEYMDKVPAEAEAFDLIDSVKRAKIARPERRGKSAGPLFTEKVTPGKVVRTRKAPLGAEEWTLSNGVKVFWRTVPEVIGVRKVGVTAVSEGGFARDSDVEGMHLLQNYIRTMGVKDLDRAGMRDLLFAHDASLMVTLGRTESVFSGASGVADFELLLQLLHLYIIRPNFSEQAYGDYLDLARASLGKEKSPKALFAERADSVKYGGHPWLRRATPATLDRFDREAARRLYDKLFGNVADFVFFFAGEMPAAEARPLVEKYIGSLPAAPKRKFAKTDFRIVPGTAEYDAVVPGAVTPKSSIERIYHGRFDYTPENYAALRYVTYILGARYLTTVREEKGGTYYVGVHDEVSARPRGYCQLVVSFDTDPKLCEMLLGEVQKGIERLAAEAPSEQEVNEAMLYFRKVNAESRSKNLKSTSYWLNKMRAEYFDGVDLDKDNEALFTAVTPAEVRRLAREILAQGNRYTAVFTQE
;
A
#
# COMPACT_ATOMS: atom_id res chain seq x y z
N MET A 1 -33.85 -68.70 44.42
CA MET A 1 -34.25 -67.37 44.88
C MET A 1 -33.51 -66.34 44.06
N LYS A 2 -34.16 -65.78 43.06
CA LYS A 2 -33.61 -64.79 42.14
C LYS A 2 -34.23 -63.45 42.48
N LYS A 3 -33.44 -62.45 42.82
CA LYS A 3 -33.91 -61.08 42.93
C LYS A 3 -33.58 -60.33 41.64
N SER A 4 -34.54 -59.94 40.92
CA SER A 4 -34.55 -59.06 39.78
C SER A 4 -34.43 -57.61 40.23
N VAL A 5 -33.43 -56.90 39.72
CA VAL A 5 -33.29 -55.43 39.88
C VAL A 5 -33.87 -54.79 38.64
N LEU A 6 -34.94 -53.99 38.83
CA LEU A 6 -35.51 -53.11 37.82
C LEU A 6 -34.71 -51.81 37.78
N ILE A 7 -34.09 -51.54 36.67
CA ILE A 7 -33.49 -50.25 36.34
C ILE A 7 -34.56 -49.39 35.69
N ARG A 8 -35.03 -48.35 36.33
CA ARG A 8 -35.85 -47.31 35.76
C ARG A 8 -34.98 -46.36 34.90
N ALA A 9 -35.10 -46.40 33.61
CA ALA A 9 -34.53 -45.37 32.73
C ALA A 9 -35.42 -44.13 32.82
N ALA A 10 -34.89 -43.05 33.38
CA ALA A 10 -35.52 -41.73 33.30
C ALA A 10 -35.14 -41.10 31.94
N LEU A 11 -36.14 -41.01 31.08
CA LEU A 11 -36.00 -40.27 29.80
C LEU A 11 -36.01 -38.78 30.11
N VAL A 12 -34.88 -38.11 30.09
CA VAL A 12 -34.80 -36.66 30.12
C VAL A 12 -35.06 -36.17 28.71
N CYS A 13 -36.27 -35.72 28.44
CA CYS A 13 -36.59 -34.92 27.26
C CYS A 13 -35.89 -33.56 27.37
N LEU A 14 -34.72 -33.42 26.76
CA LEU A 14 -34.15 -32.11 26.44
C LEU A 14 -35.07 -31.47 25.39
N LEU A 15 -35.96 -30.59 25.84
CA LEU A 15 -36.61 -29.61 24.99
C LEU A 15 -35.49 -28.72 24.43
N ALA A 16 -35.09 -28.99 23.19
CA ALA A 16 -34.35 -28.01 22.40
C ALA A 16 -35.29 -26.79 22.21
N VAL A 17 -35.01 -25.76 22.99
CA VAL A 17 -35.53 -24.42 22.71
C VAL A 17 -34.94 -24.04 21.35
N PRO A 18 -35.74 -23.82 20.29
CA PRO A 18 -35.18 -23.27 19.08
C PRO A 18 -34.57 -21.93 19.45
N ALA A 19 -33.28 -21.74 19.17
CA ALA A 19 -32.67 -20.42 19.20
C ALA A 19 -33.60 -19.53 18.34
N ALA A 20 -34.21 -18.54 18.99
CA ALA A 20 -34.99 -17.55 18.28
C ALA A 20 -34.09 -16.94 17.25
N GLY A 21 -34.29 -17.27 15.97
CA GLY A 21 -33.54 -16.63 14.89
C GLY A 21 -33.79 -15.13 15.05
N GLN A 22 -32.73 -14.39 15.25
CA GLN A 22 -32.81 -12.94 15.23
C GLN A 22 -33.41 -12.53 13.89
N VAL A 23 -34.47 -11.77 13.92
CA VAL A 23 -35.06 -11.18 12.72
C VAL A 23 -33.98 -10.29 12.09
N PRO A 24 -33.67 -10.44 10.80
CA PRO A 24 -32.67 -9.59 10.16
C PRO A 24 -32.97 -8.12 10.38
N ALA A 25 -31.95 -7.32 10.70
CA ALA A 25 -32.11 -5.90 10.94
C ALA A 25 -32.75 -5.20 9.74
N GLY A 26 -33.82 -4.43 9.98
CA GLY A 26 -34.56 -3.73 8.92
C GLY A 26 -33.75 -2.57 8.33
N PRO A 27 -33.95 -2.18 7.06
CA PRO A 27 -33.18 -1.12 6.41
C PRO A 27 -33.20 0.23 7.14
N GLN A 28 -34.29 0.54 7.85
CA GLN A 28 -34.45 1.79 8.62
C GLN A 28 -33.88 1.69 10.04
N GLU A 29 -33.36 0.55 10.44
CA GLU A 29 -32.74 0.37 11.74
C GLU A 29 -31.42 1.12 11.79
N LYS A 30 -31.21 1.88 12.89
CA LYS A 30 -29.93 2.58 13.09
C LYS A 30 -28.82 1.60 13.37
N MET A 31 -27.65 1.90 12.83
CA MET A 31 -26.43 1.17 13.14
C MET A 31 -26.15 1.22 14.65
N PRO A 32 -25.79 0.11 15.29
CA PRO A 32 -25.37 0.12 16.68
C PRO A 32 -24.11 0.96 16.83
N PHE A 33 -24.03 1.72 17.91
CA PHE A 33 -22.87 2.51 18.25
C PHE A 33 -21.89 1.68 19.09
N ASP A 34 -20.59 1.81 18.85
CA ASP A 34 -19.58 1.17 19.70
C ASP A 34 -19.56 1.84 21.08
N GLY A 35 -20.24 1.22 22.05
CA GLY A 35 -20.38 1.76 23.40
C GLY A 35 -19.12 1.76 24.26
N GLU A 36 -18.01 1.20 23.76
CA GLU A 36 -16.75 1.18 24.50
C GLU A 36 -15.93 2.47 24.33
N VAL A 37 -16.32 3.39 23.41
CA VAL A 37 -15.72 4.71 23.31
C VAL A 37 -16.50 5.73 24.14
N ARG A 38 -15.80 6.49 24.95
CA ARG A 38 -16.32 7.66 25.65
C ARG A 38 -16.30 8.86 24.74
N VAL A 39 -17.48 9.37 24.38
CA VAL A 39 -17.61 10.61 23.60
C VAL A 39 -18.25 11.69 24.48
N GLY A 40 -17.69 12.88 24.44
CA GLY A 40 -18.25 14.01 25.16
C GLY A 40 -17.94 15.36 24.49
N ARG A 41 -18.49 16.42 25.04
CA ARG A 41 -18.28 17.77 24.58
C ARG A 41 -17.97 18.70 25.75
N LEU A 42 -16.98 19.57 25.59
CA LEU A 42 -16.61 20.59 26.56
C LEU A 42 -17.51 21.82 26.43
N ASP A 43 -17.55 22.69 27.44
CA ASP A 43 -18.35 23.93 27.44
C ASP A 43 -17.91 24.93 26.37
N ASN A 44 -16.63 24.89 25.96
CA ASN A 44 -16.12 25.69 24.85
C ASN A 44 -16.52 25.15 23.47
N GLY A 45 -17.14 23.96 23.42
CA GLY A 45 -17.64 23.36 22.21
C GLY A 45 -16.75 22.25 21.63
N MET A 46 -15.56 22.01 22.18
CA MET A 46 -14.65 20.96 21.72
C MET A 46 -15.22 19.56 22.01
N THR A 47 -15.14 18.68 21.01
CA THR A 47 -15.51 17.26 21.17
C THR A 47 -14.30 16.46 21.64
N TYR A 48 -14.53 15.38 22.40
CA TYR A 48 -13.47 14.43 22.70
C TYR A 48 -13.94 12.99 22.54
N TYR A 49 -12.99 12.12 22.18
CA TYR A 49 -13.16 10.68 22.08
C TYR A 49 -12.08 10.01 22.93
N ILE A 50 -12.44 9.10 23.79
CA ILE A 50 -11.50 8.33 24.63
C ILE A 50 -11.85 6.86 24.53
N ARG A 51 -10.89 6.05 24.12
CA ARG A 51 -11.05 4.62 24.01
C ARG A 51 -9.92 3.90 24.74
N HIS A 52 -10.27 3.07 25.73
CA HIS A 52 -9.31 2.09 26.23
C HIS A 52 -9.13 0.98 25.19
N TYR A 53 -7.89 0.78 24.73
CA TYR A 53 -7.54 -0.28 23.80
C TYR A 53 -6.06 -0.62 23.94
N ASP A 54 -5.73 -1.91 24.09
CA ASP A 54 -4.39 -2.38 24.43
C ASP A 54 -3.62 -3.01 23.26
N ASN A 55 -3.88 -2.56 22.05
CA ASN A 55 -3.17 -3.04 20.86
C ASN A 55 -2.44 -1.92 20.09
N PRO A 56 -1.15 -1.69 20.41
CA PRO A 56 -0.29 -2.44 21.36
C PRO A 56 -0.45 -1.97 22.82
N ARG A 57 -0.13 -2.86 23.77
CA ARG A 57 -0.13 -2.56 25.21
C ARG A 57 0.85 -1.48 25.60
N GLN A 58 0.56 -0.76 26.69
CA GLN A 58 1.37 0.33 27.24
C GLN A 58 1.66 1.44 26.22
N ARG A 59 0.74 1.65 25.31
CA ARG A 59 0.82 2.65 24.24
C ARG A 59 -0.50 3.39 24.12
N ALA A 60 -0.40 4.65 23.67
CA ALA A 60 -1.57 5.41 23.27
C ALA A 60 -1.26 6.32 22.07
N ASP A 61 -2.31 6.66 21.38
CA ASP A 61 -2.33 7.57 20.25
C ASP A 61 -3.12 8.83 20.64
N PHE A 62 -2.59 9.98 20.30
CA PHE A 62 -3.12 11.30 20.60
C PHE A 62 -3.34 12.06 19.31
N PHE A 63 -4.58 12.42 19.01
CA PHE A 63 -4.96 13.13 17.80
C PHE A 63 -5.70 14.41 18.16
N ILE A 64 -5.50 15.46 17.37
CA ILE A 64 -6.44 16.58 17.27
C ILE A 64 -6.90 16.70 15.82
N ALA A 65 -8.19 16.62 15.62
CA ALA A 65 -8.83 16.76 14.32
C ALA A 65 -9.54 18.11 14.25
N HIS A 66 -9.27 18.84 13.18
CA HIS A 66 -9.96 20.06 12.81
C HIS A 66 -10.86 19.78 11.62
N ASP A 67 -12.14 20.04 11.75
CA ASP A 67 -13.12 19.98 10.65
C ASP A 67 -13.00 21.24 9.77
N VAL A 68 -11.75 21.52 9.35
CA VAL A 68 -11.27 22.70 8.60
C VAL A 68 -10.15 22.26 7.66
N GLY A 69 -10.23 22.66 6.41
CA GLY A 69 -9.21 22.40 5.40
C GLY A 69 -9.18 23.49 4.33
N ALA A 70 -8.67 23.18 3.15
CA ALA A 70 -8.52 24.15 2.06
C ALA A 70 -9.85 24.76 1.59
N LEU A 71 -11.00 24.11 1.81
CA LEU A 71 -12.32 24.67 1.48
C LEU A 71 -12.69 25.91 2.30
N GLN A 72 -12.09 26.12 3.45
CA GLN A 72 -12.34 27.27 4.29
C GLN A 72 -11.50 28.50 3.91
N GLU A 73 -10.54 28.34 3.00
CA GLU A 73 -9.71 29.45 2.50
C GLU A 73 -10.51 30.42 1.62
N GLU A 74 -10.21 31.69 1.74
CA GLU A 74 -10.58 32.72 0.75
C GLU A 74 -9.62 32.65 -0.45
N ASP A 75 -9.88 33.45 -1.50
CA ASP A 75 -9.07 33.36 -2.73
C ASP A 75 -7.62 33.82 -2.51
N ASP A 76 -7.38 34.78 -1.63
CA ASP A 76 -6.04 35.24 -1.22
C ASP A 76 -5.36 34.36 -0.15
N GLN A 77 -6.03 33.30 0.28
CA GLN A 77 -5.57 32.34 1.29
C GLN A 77 -5.27 30.94 0.71
N ASN A 78 -5.31 30.78 -0.61
CA ASN A 78 -5.18 29.46 -1.25
C ASN A 78 -3.81 28.81 -0.94
N GLY A 79 -3.83 27.77 -0.09
CA GLY A 79 -2.66 27.06 0.45
C GLY A 79 -2.36 27.35 1.92
N LEU A 80 -3.08 28.27 2.57
CA LEU A 80 -2.78 28.64 3.97
C LEU A 80 -3.23 27.59 4.99
N ALA A 81 -4.22 26.77 4.69
CA ALA A 81 -4.58 25.64 5.55
C ALA A 81 -3.41 24.66 5.70
N HIS A 82 -2.74 24.33 4.59
CA HIS A 82 -1.56 23.47 4.57
C HIS A 82 -0.34 24.18 5.16
N PHE A 83 -0.16 25.46 4.85
CA PHE A 83 0.93 26.24 5.44
C PHE A 83 0.83 26.31 6.97
N LEU A 84 -0.38 26.47 7.50
CA LEU A 84 -0.63 26.48 8.96
C LEU A 84 -0.32 25.10 9.59
N GLU A 85 -0.57 24.00 8.87
CA GLU A 85 -0.17 22.67 9.30
C GLU A 85 1.33 22.60 9.54
N HIS A 86 2.15 23.10 8.62
CA HIS A 86 3.61 23.15 8.76
C HIS A 86 4.04 24.04 9.94
N MET A 87 3.38 25.17 10.12
CA MET A 87 3.68 26.10 11.23
C MET A 87 3.46 25.48 12.61
N ALA A 88 2.59 24.49 12.73
CA ALA A 88 2.36 23.76 13.99
C ALA A 88 3.63 23.05 14.53
N PHE A 89 4.61 22.78 13.66
CA PHE A 89 5.90 22.18 14.01
C PHE A 89 7.04 23.20 14.15
N ASN A 90 6.77 24.47 13.84
CA ASN A 90 7.72 25.56 13.82
C ASN A 90 7.55 26.55 14.99
N GLY A 91 6.93 26.10 16.06
CA GLY A 91 6.79 26.81 17.32
C GLY A 91 5.37 27.04 17.76
N THR A 92 5.17 26.84 19.05
CA THR A 92 3.91 27.10 19.75
C THR A 92 4.18 27.84 21.05
N LYS A 93 3.13 28.27 21.75
CA LYS A 93 3.22 29.03 23.00
C LYS A 93 4.13 28.38 24.05
N HIS A 94 4.00 27.07 24.25
CA HIS A 94 4.75 26.37 25.28
C HIS A 94 5.99 25.66 24.73
N PHE A 95 6.10 25.52 23.42
CA PHE A 95 7.22 24.86 22.74
C PHE A 95 7.74 25.74 21.60
N PRO A 96 8.57 26.75 21.89
CA PRO A 96 9.07 27.67 20.86
C PRO A 96 10.01 26.97 19.86
N GLY A 97 10.00 27.44 18.61
CA GLY A 97 10.81 26.90 17.51
C GLY A 97 10.54 25.41 17.31
N LYS A 98 11.59 24.61 17.23
CA LYS A 98 11.48 23.14 17.09
C LYS A 98 11.25 22.39 18.42
N GLY A 99 10.76 23.07 19.44
CA GLY A 99 10.60 22.54 20.80
C GLY A 99 9.75 21.28 20.88
N ILE A 100 8.66 21.18 20.11
CA ILE A 100 7.82 19.97 20.05
C ILE A 100 8.62 18.79 19.51
N LEU A 101 9.29 18.95 18.36
CA LEU A 101 10.05 17.89 17.72
C LEU A 101 11.20 17.39 18.59
N ASN A 102 11.95 18.31 19.22
CA ASN A 102 13.04 17.99 20.14
C ASN A 102 12.54 17.25 21.37
N TYR A 103 11.44 17.72 21.97
CA TYR A 103 10.85 17.07 23.15
C TYR A 103 10.38 15.66 22.82
N LEU A 104 9.72 15.46 21.68
CA LEU A 104 9.21 14.16 21.26
C LEU A 104 10.35 13.19 20.89
N ALA A 105 11.38 13.67 20.22
CA ALA A 105 12.58 12.86 19.89
C ALA A 105 13.29 12.37 21.16
N ALA A 106 13.46 13.24 22.16
CA ALA A 106 14.03 12.87 23.46
C ALA A 106 13.22 11.80 24.23
N ASN A 107 11.95 11.59 23.83
CA ASN A 107 11.06 10.57 24.37
C ASN A 107 10.86 9.35 23.42
N GLY A 108 11.72 9.19 22.40
CA GLY A 108 11.66 8.07 21.44
C GLY A 108 10.49 8.16 20.43
N VAL A 109 9.94 9.36 20.25
CA VAL A 109 8.82 9.65 19.34
C VAL A 109 9.36 10.43 18.16
N ARG A 110 9.43 9.82 16.98
CA ARG A 110 10.11 10.37 15.80
C ARG A 110 9.14 11.06 14.86
N PHE A 111 9.51 12.26 14.38
CA PHE A 111 8.83 12.97 13.30
C PHE A 111 8.84 12.17 11.99
N GLY A 112 7.73 12.20 11.26
CA GLY A 112 7.54 11.46 10.00
C GLY A 112 7.24 9.95 10.20
N TYR A 113 7.35 9.44 11.43
CA TYR A 113 7.01 8.05 11.75
C TYR A 113 5.88 7.96 12.80
N ASN A 114 6.01 8.69 13.90
CA ASN A 114 5.03 8.71 15.00
C ASN A 114 4.29 10.03 15.09
N VAL A 115 4.92 11.11 14.70
CA VAL A 115 4.35 12.45 14.65
C VAL A 115 4.12 12.80 13.21
N ASN A 116 2.88 13.04 12.87
CA ASN A 116 2.46 13.41 11.53
C ASN A 116 1.32 14.41 11.61
N ALA A 117 1.10 15.09 10.50
CA ALA A 117 -0.11 15.85 10.22
C ALA A 117 -0.50 15.66 8.76
N TYR A 118 -1.71 16.00 8.44
CA TYR A 118 -2.14 16.11 7.06
C TYR A 118 -3.29 17.10 6.94
N THR A 119 -3.27 17.83 5.84
CA THR A 119 -4.36 18.69 5.40
C THR A 119 -5.06 18.08 4.19
N SER A 120 -6.38 18.19 4.16
CA SER A 120 -7.19 17.87 3.01
C SER A 120 -8.08 19.05 2.65
N ARG A 121 -8.96 18.89 1.68
CA ARG A 121 -9.91 19.95 1.34
C ARG A 121 -10.87 20.27 2.49
N ASP A 122 -11.24 19.28 3.29
CA ASP A 122 -12.31 19.39 4.30
C ASP A 122 -11.83 19.32 5.76
N ARG A 123 -10.57 18.96 6.00
CA ARG A 123 -10.03 18.77 7.36
C ARG A 123 -8.52 18.90 7.45
N THR A 124 -8.04 19.17 8.67
CA THR A 124 -6.63 19.08 9.07
C THR A 124 -6.51 18.25 10.34
N VAL A 125 -5.56 17.32 10.38
CA VAL A 125 -5.38 16.40 11.52
C VAL A 125 -3.92 16.35 11.91
N TYR A 126 -3.64 16.48 13.20
CA TYR A 126 -2.32 16.29 13.80
C TYR A 126 -2.36 15.08 14.70
N ASN A 127 -1.31 14.30 14.71
CA ASN A 127 -1.23 13.14 15.58
C ASN A 127 0.15 12.85 16.13
N VAL A 128 0.16 12.32 17.35
CA VAL A 128 1.30 11.67 17.96
C VAL A 128 0.89 10.23 18.27
N SER A 129 1.40 9.30 17.47
CA SER A 129 0.93 7.91 17.50
C SER A 129 1.91 6.98 18.19
N ASN A 130 1.34 5.94 18.82
CA ASN A 130 2.09 4.83 19.40
C ASN A 130 3.09 5.28 20.47
N VAL A 131 2.67 6.18 21.33
CA VAL A 131 3.50 6.76 22.40
C VAL A 131 3.61 5.81 23.58
N PRO A 132 4.82 5.56 24.11
CA PRO A 132 4.98 4.74 25.33
C PRO A 132 4.41 5.45 26.56
N LEU A 133 3.57 4.74 27.33
CA LEU A 133 2.95 5.25 28.56
C LEU A 133 3.77 4.96 29.83
N VAL A 134 5.04 4.59 29.68
CA VAL A 134 5.93 4.18 30.77
C VAL A 134 6.58 5.34 31.52
N ARG A 135 6.37 6.56 31.07
CA ARG A 135 7.01 7.76 31.61
C ARG A 135 5.97 8.70 32.21
N GLU A 136 6.09 8.98 33.50
CA GLU A 136 5.24 9.95 34.19
C GLU A 136 5.39 11.34 33.56
N GLY A 137 4.30 12.08 33.43
CA GLY A 137 4.27 13.43 32.83
C GLY A 137 4.27 13.49 31.28
N LEU A 138 4.58 12.39 30.59
CA LEU A 138 4.56 12.41 29.12
C LEU A 138 3.15 12.64 28.57
N VAL A 139 2.13 12.03 29.17
CA VAL A 139 0.73 12.22 28.76
C VAL A 139 0.29 13.66 28.90
N ASP A 140 0.69 14.32 30.00
CA ASP A 140 0.33 15.72 30.25
C ASP A 140 0.99 16.65 29.23
N SER A 141 2.27 16.37 28.87
CA SER A 141 2.96 17.11 27.82
C SER A 141 2.34 16.89 26.45
N LEU A 142 1.85 15.68 26.14
CA LEU A 142 1.15 15.39 24.88
C LEU A 142 -0.19 16.15 24.81
N LEU A 143 -0.96 16.15 25.88
CA LEU A 143 -2.18 16.94 25.93
C LEU A 143 -1.89 18.45 25.77
N LEU A 144 -0.78 18.93 26.35
CA LEU A 144 -0.33 20.32 26.16
C LEU A 144 0.09 20.61 24.69
N ILE A 145 0.71 19.65 24.01
CA ILE A 145 1.02 19.76 22.60
C ILE A 145 -0.28 19.84 21.77
N LEU A 146 -1.27 18.97 22.02
CA LEU A 146 -2.57 19.06 21.33
C LEU A 146 -3.29 20.38 21.63
N HIS A 147 -3.22 20.86 22.87
CA HIS A 147 -3.75 22.15 23.27
C HIS A 147 -3.11 23.29 22.45
N ASP A 148 -1.79 23.28 22.30
CA ASP A 148 -1.09 24.30 21.54
C ASP A 148 -1.40 24.20 20.04
N TRP A 149 -1.48 23.01 19.48
CA TRP A 149 -1.91 22.80 18.10
C TRP A 149 -3.37 23.24 17.84
N SER A 150 -4.20 23.22 18.88
CA SER A 150 -5.58 23.69 18.78
C SER A 150 -5.68 25.20 18.54
N TYR A 151 -4.91 26.02 19.30
CA TYR A 151 -5.15 27.48 19.33
C TYR A 151 -3.89 28.33 19.55
N TYR A 152 -2.72 27.72 19.77
CA TYR A 152 -1.54 28.51 20.22
C TYR A 152 -0.30 28.26 19.33
N ILE A 153 -0.49 28.07 18.01
CA ILE A 153 0.58 28.05 17.01
C ILE A 153 1.13 29.47 16.89
N ALA A 154 2.45 29.66 16.99
CA ALA A 154 3.07 30.99 17.12
C ALA A 154 3.10 31.79 15.80
N CYS A 155 3.26 31.12 14.66
CA CYS A 155 3.38 31.74 13.33
C CYS A 155 4.42 32.86 13.31
N GLU A 156 5.63 32.62 13.81
CA GLU A 156 6.71 33.59 13.87
C GLU A 156 7.16 34.01 12.46
N PRO A 157 7.43 35.31 12.19
CA PRO A 157 7.79 35.76 10.84
C PRO A 157 8.99 35.06 10.24
N GLY A 158 10.02 34.80 11.03
CA GLY A 158 11.23 34.09 10.58
C GLY A 158 10.97 32.64 10.18
N GLU A 159 10.12 31.94 10.93
CA GLU A 159 9.70 30.57 10.62
C GLU A 159 8.81 30.51 9.37
N ILE A 160 7.92 31.49 9.16
CA ILE A 160 7.12 31.61 7.93
C ILE A 160 8.03 31.72 6.72
N GLU A 161 9.04 32.59 6.75
CA GLU A 161 9.96 32.79 5.61
C GLU A 161 10.79 31.51 5.33
N SER A 162 11.25 30.85 6.37
CA SER A 162 11.97 29.56 6.24
C SER A 162 11.08 28.48 5.62
N GLU A 163 9.82 28.36 6.06
CA GLU A 163 8.91 27.31 5.64
C GLU A 163 8.40 27.46 4.20
N ARG A 164 8.39 28.70 3.64
CA ARG A 164 8.10 28.90 2.20
C ARG A 164 9.02 28.09 1.30
N GLY A 165 10.30 27.97 1.67
CA GLY A 165 11.27 27.15 0.94
C GLY A 165 10.90 25.69 0.94
N VAL A 166 10.52 25.14 2.08
CA VAL A 166 10.12 23.74 2.25
C VAL A 166 8.87 23.41 1.43
N ILE A 167 7.84 24.25 1.49
CA ILE A 167 6.59 24.06 0.72
C ILE A 167 6.84 24.18 -0.79
N ARG A 168 7.74 25.08 -1.23
CA ARG A 168 8.14 25.12 -2.65
C ARG A 168 8.77 23.81 -3.11
N GLU A 169 9.64 23.22 -2.31
CA GLU A 169 10.27 21.96 -2.67
C GLU A 169 9.27 20.78 -2.62
N GLU A 170 8.29 20.83 -1.72
CA GLU A 170 7.18 19.88 -1.73
C GLU A 170 6.34 20.01 -3.01
N TRP A 171 5.97 21.23 -3.38
CA TRP A 171 5.27 21.51 -4.63
C TRP A 171 6.10 21.04 -5.85
N ARG A 172 7.39 21.36 -5.90
CA ARG A 172 8.31 20.94 -6.96
C ARG A 172 8.33 19.41 -7.11
N ARG A 173 8.44 18.71 -5.98
CA ARG A 173 8.44 17.26 -5.95
C ARG A 173 7.12 16.68 -6.47
N GLY A 174 6.00 17.28 -6.07
CA GLY A 174 4.63 16.85 -6.41
C GLY A 174 4.12 17.36 -7.76
N ASN A 175 4.88 18.18 -8.51
CA ASN A 175 4.41 18.80 -9.75
C ASN A 175 4.86 18.04 -11.01
N ASP A 176 4.76 16.71 -11.00
CA ASP A 176 4.97 15.87 -12.18
C ASP A 176 3.77 15.87 -13.13
N ALA A 177 3.94 15.35 -14.35
CA ALA A 177 2.89 15.27 -15.36
C ALA A 177 1.61 14.60 -14.85
N ARG A 178 1.74 13.54 -14.04
CA ARG A 178 0.59 12.83 -13.46
C ARG A 178 -0.21 13.73 -12.52
N SER A 179 0.48 14.46 -11.66
CA SER A 179 -0.14 15.35 -10.69
C SER A 179 -0.79 16.56 -11.36
N ARG A 180 -0.13 17.13 -12.39
CA ARG A 180 -0.73 18.20 -13.20
C ARG A 180 -1.98 17.74 -13.94
N MET A 181 -1.94 16.54 -14.56
CA MET A 181 -3.12 15.92 -15.18
C MET A 181 -4.24 15.67 -14.17
N ALA A 182 -3.91 15.24 -12.94
CA ALA A 182 -4.90 15.02 -11.90
C ALA A 182 -5.58 16.34 -11.47
N ARG A 183 -4.82 17.44 -11.32
CA ARG A 183 -5.39 18.78 -11.01
C ARG A 183 -6.32 19.27 -12.12
N LYS A 184 -5.86 19.22 -13.39
CA LYS A 184 -6.71 19.58 -14.53
C LYS A 184 -7.96 18.70 -14.63
N SER A 185 -7.85 17.41 -14.35
CA SER A 185 -9.00 16.50 -14.28
C SER A 185 -9.97 16.90 -13.17
N ALA A 186 -9.47 17.27 -11.98
CA ALA A 186 -10.28 17.70 -10.86
C ALA A 186 -11.09 18.98 -11.17
N GLU A 187 -10.54 19.94 -11.93
CA GLU A 187 -11.27 21.13 -12.37
C GLU A 187 -12.55 20.76 -13.14
N VAL A 188 -12.45 19.74 -14.02
CA VAL A 188 -13.58 19.26 -14.82
C VAL A 188 -14.50 18.36 -13.98
N GLU A 189 -13.93 17.43 -13.20
CA GLU A 189 -14.67 16.48 -12.38
C GLU A 189 -15.50 17.17 -11.29
N TYR A 190 -14.96 18.22 -10.67
CA TYR A 190 -15.65 19.00 -9.64
C TYR A 190 -16.51 20.14 -10.18
N ASP A 191 -16.61 20.29 -11.51
CA ASP A 191 -17.57 21.13 -12.21
C ASP A 191 -17.62 22.60 -11.71
N GLY A 192 -16.45 23.22 -11.60
CA GLY A 192 -16.33 24.64 -11.18
C GLY A 192 -16.73 24.93 -9.74
N SER A 193 -17.08 23.91 -8.94
CA SER A 193 -17.33 24.07 -7.50
C SER A 193 -16.09 24.55 -6.75
N LYS A 194 -16.22 24.91 -5.49
CA LYS A 194 -15.08 25.32 -4.67
C LYS A 194 -14.03 24.19 -4.54
N TYR A 195 -14.45 22.93 -4.61
CA TYR A 195 -13.53 21.78 -4.67
C TYR A 195 -12.57 21.79 -5.86
N ALA A 196 -12.99 22.32 -7.00
CA ALA A 196 -12.15 22.46 -8.19
C ALA A 196 -11.04 23.50 -8.02
N ARG A 197 -11.32 24.56 -7.24
CA ARG A 197 -10.46 25.74 -7.09
C ARG A 197 -9.55 25.70 -5.85
N ARG A 198 -9.64 24.66 -5.02
CA ARG A 198 -8.83 24.50 -3.81
C ARG A 198 -7.98 23.25 -3.92
N ASP A 199 -6.73 23.45 -4.34
CA ASP A 199 -5.67 22.44 -4.20
C ASP A 199 -5.04 22.61 -2.82
N VAL A 200 -4.80 21.52 -2.12
CA VAL A 200 -4.27 21.55 -0.76
C VAL A 200 -2.89 22.21 -0.69
N ILE A 201 -2.03 21.96 -1.68
CA ILE A 201 -0.70 22.60 -1.74
C ILE A 201 -0.80 24.11 -2.02
N GLY A 202 -1.93 24.55 -2.57
CA GLY A 202 -2.24 25.93 -2.83
C GLY A 202 -1.60 26.55 -4.08
N ASP A 203 -1.79 27.86 -4.19
CA ASP A 203 -1.20 28.70 -5.23
C ASP A 203 0.18 29.19 -4.79
N MET A 204 1.22 28.89 -5.56
CA MET A 204 2.58 29.25 -5.22
C MET A 204 2.83 30.77 -5.25
N GLU A 205 2.06 31.56 -5.98
CA GLU A 205 2.14 33.03 -5.93
C GLU A 205 1.67 33.52 -4.56
N ILE A 206 0.57 32.97 -4.06
CA ILE A 206 0.04 33.28 -2.73
C ILE A 206 0.98 32.75 -1.65
N VAL A 207 1.38 31.49 -1.71
CA VAL A 207 2.30 30.86 -0.74
C VAL A 207 3.61 31.62 -0.61
N ASN A 208 4.14 32.19 -1.69
CA ASN A 208 5.39 32.96 -1.68
C ASN A 208 5.24 34.43 -1.20
N SER A 209 4.01 34.99 -1.18
CA SER A 209 3.81 36.42 -0.99
C SER A 209 2.85 36.81 0.13
N PHE A 210 2.06 35.89 0.68
CA PHE A 210 1.08 36.24 1.73
C PHE A 210 1.73 36.94 2.94
N GLY A 211 1.03 37.86 3.53
CA GLY A 211 1.45 38.51 4.78
C GLY A 211 1.12 37.65 6.00
N ARG A 212 1.93 37.73 7.06
CA ARG A 212 1.65 37.02 8.32
C ARG A 212 0.19 37.22 8.80
N GLN A 213 -0.37 38.41 8.65
CA GLN A 213 -1.73 38.72 9.11
C GLN A 213 -2.78 37.86 8.36
N THR A 214 -2.62 37.65 7.06
CA THR A 214 -3.53 36.79 6.27
C THR A 214 -3.57 35.34 6.81
N LEU A 215 -2.42 34.81 7.23
CA LEU A 215 -2.34 33.48 7.87
C LEU A 215 -3.03 33.50 9.25
N ILE A 216 -2.79 34.54 10.07
CA ILE A 216 -3.39 34.71 11.39
C ILE A 216 -4.92 34.86 11.29
N ASP A 217 -5.43 35.58 10.27
CA ASP A 217 -6.86 35.77 10.04
C ASP A 217 -7.54 34.42 9.69
N PHE A 218 -6.92 33.60 8.83
CA PHE A 218 -7.39 32.27 8.56
C PHE A 218 -7.38 31.39 9.83
N TYR A 219 -6.26 31.39 10.55
CA TYR A 219 -6.05 30.62 11.76
C TYR A 219 -7.11 30.86 12.80
N HIS A 220 -7.28 32.11 13.28
CA HIS A 220 -8.24 32.46 14.34
C HIS A 220 -9.70 32.42 13.90
N LYS A 221 -9.98 32.54 12.58
CA LYS A 221 -11.34 32.35 12.05
C LYS A 221 -11.80 30.92 12.15
N TRP A 222 -10.90 29.92 11.93
CA TRP A 222 -11.27 28.56 11.71
C TRP A 222 -10.77 27.57 12.76
N TYR A 223 -9.62 27.80 13.41
CA TYR A 223 -9.11 26.90 14.46
C TYR A 223 -9.78 27.25 15.80
N ARG A 224 -10.96 26.75 15.98
CA ARG A 224 -11.81 27.03 17.14
C ARG A 224 -12.43 25.74 17.69
N PRO A 225 -12.70 25.66 19.01
CA PRO A 225 -13.08 24.41 19.69
C PRO A 225 -14.32 23.71 19.11
N ASP A 226 -15.32 24.47 18.63
CA ASP A 226 -16.54 23.90 18.06
C ASP A 226 -16.33 23.12 16.74
N LEU A 227 -15.18 23.31 16.08
CA LEU A 227 -14.74 22.60 14.89
C LEU A 227 -13.57 21.63 15.18
N GLN A 228 -13.35 21.26 16.45
CA GLN A 228 -12.22 20.44 16.85
C GLN A 228 -12.63 19.23 17.69
N ALA A 229 -11.86 18.16 17.55
CA ALA A 229 -11.97 17.00 18.41
C ALA A 229 -10.61 16.51 18.88
N VAL A 230 -10.48 16.28 20.19
CA VAL A 230 -9.37 15.54 20.79
C VAL A 230 -9.72 14.06 20.83
N ILE A 231 -8.81 13.22 20.34
CA ILE A 231 -9.04 11.77 20.27
C ILE A 231 -7.86 11.08 20.95
N VAL A 232 -8.15 10.26 21.95
CA VAL A 232 -7.14 9.45 22.66
C VAL A 232 -7.57 7.98 22.62
N VAL A 233 -6.72 7.15 22.03
CA VAL A 233 -6.95 5.70 21.95
C VAL A 233 -5.70 4.98 22.46
N GLY A 234 -5.87 4.10 23.42
CA GLY A 234 -4.72 3.36 23.94
C GLY A 234 -4.97 2.68 25.29
N ASP A 235 -3.90 2.19 25.85
CA ASP A 235 -3.90 1.52 27.17
C ASP A 235 -3.99 2.56 28.32
N VAL A 236 -5.08 3.34 28.31
CA VAL A 236 -5.32 4.47 29.23
C VAL A 236 -6.54 4.22 30.12
N ASP A 237 -6.51 4.76 31.33
CA ASP A 237 -7.71 4.86 32.15
C ASP A 237 -8.62 5.96 31.59
N VAL A 238 -9.83 5.59 31.18
CA VAL A 238 -10.77 6.49 30.49
C VAL A 238 -11.20 7.66 31.38
N ASP A 239 -11.50 7.43 32.65
CA ASP A 239 -11.97 8.47 33.56
C ASP A 239 -10.85 9.44 33.95
N ALA A 240 -9.63 8.93 34.16
CA ALA A 240 -8.47 9.78 34.40
C ALA A 240 -8.12 10.64 33.17
N MET A 241 -8.19 10.04 31.97
CA MET A 241 -7.92 10.76 30.71
C MET A 241 -8.98 11.84 30.45
N GLU A 242 -10.25 11.54 30.72
CA GLU A 242 -11.32 12.55 30.58
C GLU A 242 -11.09 13.74 31.50
N ARG A 243 -10.71 13.52 32.76
CA ARG A 243 -10.35 14.64 33.67
C ARG A 243 -9.21 15.48 33.11
N LYS A 244 -8.12 14.85 32.68
CA LYS A 244 -6.96 15.54 32.08
C LYS A 244 -7.34 16.35 30.83
N ILE A 245 -8.15 15.78 29.93
CA ILE A 245 -8.65 16.49 28.73
C ILE A 245 -9.48 17.70 29.16
N ARG A 246 -10.40 17.54 30.11
CA ARG A 246 -11.21 18.67 30.63
C ARG A 246 -10.34 19.76 31.23
N ASP A 247 -9.37 19.39 32.06
CA ASP A 247 -8.49 20.37 32.74
C ASP A 247 -7.65 21.16 31.73
N VAL A 248 -7.09 20.52 30.71
CA VAL A 248 -6.21 21.17 29.74
C VAL A 248 -7.01 21.93 28.68
N MET A 249 -7.99 21.26 28.03
CA MET A 249 -8.66 21.80 26.84
C MET A 249 -9.76 22.84 27.18
N SER A 250 -10.29 22.86 28.39
CA SER A 250 -11.27 23.89 28.77
C SER A 250 -10.67 25.28 28.89
N SER A 251 -9.35 25.42 28.93
CA SER A 251 -8.65 26.70 28.93
C SER A 251 -8.64 27.39 27.56
N ILE A 252 -8.96 26.65 26.47
CA ILE A 252 -9.05 27.20 25.12
C ILE A 252 -10.31 28.06 25.01
N PRO A 253 -10.22 29.33 24.53
CA PRO A 253 -11.35 30.23 24.48
C PRO A 253 -12.49 29.71 23.60
N LYS A 254 -13.71 29.85 24.06
CA LYS A 254 -14.89 29.64 23.22
C LYS A 254 -14.95 30.72 22.15
N ALA A 255 -15.23 30.32 20.91
CA ALA A 255 -15.40 31.29 19.83
C ALA A 255 -16.61 32.19 20.05
N GLU A 256 -16.40 33.50 19.98
CA GLU A 256 -17.47 34.52 20.03
C GLU A 256 -17.95 34.82 18.62
N ASN A 257 -19.26 34.69 18.36
CA ASN A 257 -19.88 34.91 17.05
C ASN A 257 -19.17 34.14 15.91
N PRO A 258 -19.04 32.82 16.00
CA PRO A 258 -18.25 32.04 15.06
C PRO A 258 -18.79 32.15 13.63
N ALA A 259 -17.92 32.32 12.66
CA ALA A 259 -18.28 32.25 11.25
C ALA A 259 -18.94 30.90 10.92
N ARG A 260 -20.02 30.95 10.17
CA ARG A 260 -20.69 29.70 9.73
C ARG A 260 -19.77 28.92 8.78
N LYS A 261 -19.55 27.65 9.07
CA LYS A 261 -18.89 26.74 8.12
C LYS A 261 -19.88 26.41 7.00
N GLU A 262 -19.52 26.79 5.78
CA GLU A 262 -20.32 26.48 4.60
C GLU A 262 -20.07 25.06 4.15
N VAL A 263 -21.15 24.42 3.67
CA VAL A 263 -21.09 23.09 3.01
C VAL A 263 -21.15 23.33 1.50
N TYR A 264 -20.15 22.85 0.80
CA TYR A 264 -20.04 22.98 -0.64
C TYR A 264 -20.52 21.69 -1.32
N ASP A 265 -21.15 21.85 -2.49
CA ASP A 265 -21.64 20.73 -3.31
C ASP A 265 -21.04 20.79 -4.72
N ILE A 266 -21.04 19.66 -5.40
CA ILE A 266 -20.71 19.53 -6.81
C ILE A 266 -22.04 19.56 -7.57
N PRO A 267 -22.24 20.48 -8.54
CA PRO A 267 -23.50 20.61 -9.24
C PRO A 267 -23.94 19.31 -9.91
N GLN A 268 -25.22 18.95 -9.78
CA GLN A 268 -25.80 17.88 -10.56
C GLN A 268 -26.23 18.43 -11.93
N ARG A 269 -25.94 17.68 -12.99
CA ARG A 269 -26.29 18.05 -14.36
C ARG A 269 -27.25 17.03 -14.96
N ASP A 270 -28.12 17.51 -15.81
CA ASP A 270 -29.09 16.66 -16.51
C ASP A 270 -28.59 16.21 -17.89
N LYS A 271 -27.51 16.83 -18.40
CA LYS A 271 -26.92 16.52 -19.71
C LYS A 271 -25.51 16.00 -19.56
N PRO A 272 -25.04 15.14 -20.50
CA PRO A 272 -23.66 14.74 -20.56
C PRO A 272 -22.72 15.93 -20.66
N ARG A 273 -21.55 15.82 -20.06
CA ARG A 273 -20.47 16.79 -20.13
C ARG A 273 -19.25 16.16 -20.82
N TYR A 274 -18.43 16.99 -21.39
CA TYR A 274 -17.17 16.61 -21.98
C TYR A 274 -16.02 17.42 -21.37
N GLY A 275 -14.87 16.80 -21.20
CA GLY A 275 -13.64 17.45 -20.80
C GLY A 275 -12.44 16.83 -21.49
N LEU A 276 -11.47 17.66 -21.84
CA LEU A 276 -10.18 17.25 -22.39
C LEU A 276 -9.07 17.80 -21.51
N VAL A 277 -8.16 16.93 -21.09
CA VAL A 277 -6.97 17.30 -20.34
C VAL A 277 -5.72 16.80 -21.02
N THR A 278 -4.71 17.67 -21.11
CA THR A 278 -3.43 17.39 -21.74
C THR A 278 -2.27 17.84 -20.87
N ASP A 279 -1.11 17.25 -21.09
CA ASP A 279 0.15 17.68 -20.47
C ASP A 279 1.32 17.34 -21.41
N PRO A 280 2.28 18.26 -21.61
CA PRO A 280 3.36 18.08 -22.58
C PRO A 280 4.32 16.92 -22.23
N GLU A 281 4.41 16.56 -20.96
CA GLU A 281 5.29 15.47 -20.51
C GLU A 281 4.59 14.11 -20.40
N THR A 282 3.25 14.05 -20.57
CA THR A 282 2.53 12.78 -20.53
C THR A 282 2.53 12.09 -21.89
N LYS A 283 2.67 10.76 -21.88
CA LYS A 283 2.39 9.89 -23.03
C LYS A 283 1.16 8.99 -22.77
N ALA A 284 0.55 9.14 -21.61
CA ALA A 284 -0.63 8.37 -21.23
C ALA A 284 -1.88 8.91 -21.88
N VAL A 285 -2.69 8.01 -22.43
CA VAL A 285 -3.99 8.32 -23.03
C VAL A 285 -5.08 7.46 -22.41
N ALA A 286 -6.23 8.04 -22.11
CA ALA A 286 -7.37 7.33 -21.55
C ALA A 286 -8.68 8.05 -21.83
N VAL A 287 -9.77 7.29 -21.87
CA VAL A 287 -11.13 7.81 -21.84
C VAL A 287 -11.79 7.38 -20.53
N LYS A 288 -12.25 8.33 -19.74
CA LYS A 288 -12.95 8.09 -18.49
C LYS A 288 -14.41 8.48 -18.61
N LEU A 289 -15.31 7.57 -18.24
CA LEU A 289 -16.74 7.84 -18.05
C LEU A 289 -17.00 7.94 -16.56
N ILE A 290 -17.58 9.03 -16.09
CA ILE A 290 -17.95 9.24 -14.69
C ILE A 290 -19.45 9.42 -14.59
N PHE A 291 -20.09 8.49 -13.91
CA PHE A 291 -21.52 8.52 -13.57
C PHE A 291 -21.68 9.04 -12.16
N TYR A 292 -22.22 10.24 -12.02
CA TYR A 292 -22.47 10.87 -10.72
C TYR A 292 -23.72 10.34 -10.08
N GLN A 293 -23.67 10.13 -8.77
CA GLN A 293 -24.76 9.61 -7.98
C GLN A 293 -24.91 10.39 -6.68
N PRO A 294 -26.13 10.40 -6.11
CA PRO A 294 -26.33 11.02 -4.81
C PRO A 294 -25.35 10.46 -3.76
N TYR A 295 -24.91 11.34 -2.87
CA TYR A 295 -24.27 10.93 -1.64
C TYR A 295 -25.35 10.84 -0.56
N PRO A 296 -25.47 9.74 0.20
CA PRO A 296 -26.53 9.58 1.18
C PRO A 296 -26.43 10.66 2.26
N SER A 297 -27.58 11.13 2.76
CA SER A 297 -27.64 12.03 3.91
C SER A 297 -26.99 11.41 5.14
N GLU A 298 -26.70 12.22 6.14
CA GLU A 298 -26.15 11.75 7.41
C GLU A 298 -27.06 10.72 8.09
N GLU A 299 -28.39 10.98 8.08
CA GLU A 299 -29.37 10.10 8.66
C GLU A 299 -29.44 8.75 7.92
N GLU A 300 -29.39 8.76 6.59
CA GLU A 300 -29.35 7.54 5.77
C GLU A 300 -28.09 6.74 6.05
N ARG A 301 -26.91 7.37 6.11
CA ARG A 301 -25.64 6.68 6.40
C ARG A 301 -25.61 6.01 7.76
N ALA A 302 -26.38 6.50 8.71
CA ALA A 302 -26.49 5.94 10.06
C ALA A 302 -27.38 4.68 10.13
N THR A 303 -27.89 4.18 9.02
CA THR A 303 -28.81 3.03 8.98
C THR A 303 -28.17 1.74 8.47
N VAL A 304 -28.79 0.60 8.80
CA VAL A 304 -28.44 -0.71 8.23
C VAL A 304 -28.66 -0.73 6.71
N GLY A 305 -29.66 0.04 6.22
CA GLY A 305 -29.92 0.21 4.79
C GLY A 305 -28.73 0.76 4.01
N ALA A 306 -27.96 1.67 4.59
CA ALA A 306 -26.74 2.17 3.94
C ALA A 306 -25.69 1.07 3.72
N VAL A 307 -25.58 0.12 4.64
CA VAL A 307 -24.70 -1.06 4.47
C VAL A 307 -25.23 -1.93 3.33
N ARG A 308 -26.53 -2.15 3.26
CA ARG A 308 -27.15 -2.91 2.16
C ARG A 308 -26.90 -2.27 0.81
N ASP A 309 -27.08 -0.95 0.70
CA ASP A 309 -26.81 -0.20 -0.53
C ASP A 309 -25.34 -0.22 -0.93
N GLU A 310 -24.43 -0.11 0.05
CA GLU A 310 -23.00 -0.26 -0.17
C GLU A 310 -22.66 -1.65 -0.75
N LEU A 311 -23.21 -2.71 -0.15
CA LEU A 311 -23.01 -4.09 -0.60
C LEU A 311 -23.60 -4.34 -1.98
N ALA A 312 -24.81 -3.84 -2.26
CA ALA A 312 -25.47 -3.93 -3.56
C ALA A 312 -24.61 -3.28 -4.65
N ARG A 313 -24.07 -2.07 -4.39
CA ARG A 313 -23.17 -1.39 -5.32
C ARG A 313 -21.85 -2.15 -5.52
N LYS A 314 -21.28 -2.75 -4.47
CA LYS A 314 -20.08 -3.60 -4.58
C LYS A 314 -20.35 -4.84 -5.44
N VAL A 315 -21.49 -5.50 -5.27
CA VAL A 315 -21.88 -6.65 -6.09
C VAL A 315 -22.08 -6.22 -7.54
N PHE A 316 -22.78 -5.10 -7.79
CA PHE A 316 -22.89 -4.51 -9.12
C PHE A 316 -21.55 -4.24 -9.79
N LEU A 317 -20.61 -3.64 -9.05
CA LEU A 317 -19.26 -3.38 -9.54
C LEU A 317 -18.55 -4.67 -9.97
N GLU A 318 -18.64 -5.73 -9.18
CA GLU A 318 -17.98 -7.00 -9.49
C GLU A 318 -18.61 -7.70 -10.71
N MET A 319 -19.94 -7.61 -10.88
CA MET A 319 -20.60 -8.06 -12.10
C MET A 319 -20.19 -7.25 -13.32
N ALA A 320 -20.13 -5.91 -13.21
CA ALA A 320 -19.68 -5.04 -14.29
C ALA A 320 -18.22 -5.31 -14.67
N ARG A 321 -17.34 -5.49 -13.69
CA ARG A 321 -15.94 -5.85 -13.92
C ARG A 321 -15.78 -7.16 -14.68
N ALA A 322 -16.55 -8.18 -14.30
CA ALA A 322 -16.51 -9.47 -14.97
C ALA A 322 -16.96 -9.35 -16.44
N ARG A 323 -18.05 -8.60 -16.69
CA ARG A 323 -18.59 -8.37 -18.02
C ARG A 323 -17.62 -7.59 -18.92
N LEU A 324 -17.01 -6.54 -18.41
CA LEU A 324 -16.03 -5.73 -19.11
C LEU A 324 -14.75 -6.52 -19.41
N ALA A 325 -14.29 -7.36 -18.49
CA ALA A 325 -13.14 -8.23 -18.71
C ALA A 325 -13.38 -9.28 -19.82
N GLU A 326 -14.63 -9.77 -20.00
CA GLU A 326 -14.97 -10.63 -21.13
C GLU A 326 -15.05 -9.83 -22.44
N ALA A 327 -15.52 -8.58 -22.38
CA ALA A 327 -15.55 -7.70 -23.55
C ALA A 327 -14.14 -7.39 -24.07
N GLU A 328 -13.14 -7.24 -23.18
CA GLU A 328 -11.72 -7.03 -23.54
C GLU A 328 -11.14 -8.16 -24.40
N LYS A 329 -11.64 -9.40 -24.23
CA LYS A 329 -11.14 -10.60 -24.94
C LYS A 329 -11.77 -10.80 -26.32
N ARG A 330 -12.78 -10.03 -26.66
CA ARG A 330 -13.43 -10.14 -27.98
C ARG A 330 -12.49 -9.70 -29.10
N PRO A 331 -12.50 -10.38 -30.26
CA PRO A 331 -11.68 -9.98 -31.40
C PRO A 331 -11.96 -8.56 -31.88
N ASP A 332 -13.21 -8.10 -31.76
CA ASP A 332 -13.69 -6.77 -32.13
C ASP A 332 -13.62 -5.74 -31.00
N ALA A 333 -12.96 -6.05 -29.87
CA ALA A 333 -12.81 -5.11 -28.77
C ALA A 333 -12.06 -3.85 -29.21
N ARG A 334 -12.67 -2.67 -28.97
CA ARG A 334 -12.17 -1.36 -29.43
C ARG A 334 -11.22 -0.69 -28.44
N TYR A 335 -10.96 -1.31 -27.29
CA TYR A 335 -10.04 -0.87 -26.26
C TYR A 335 -9.18 -2.04 -25.76
N LYS A 336 -8.06 -1.73 -25.09
CA LYS A 336 -7.17 -2.75 -24.48
C LYS A 336 -7.71 -3.25 -23.16
N ARG A 337 -8.29 -2.35 -22.37
CA ARG A 337 -8.74 -2.62 -21.01
C ARG A 337 -9.70 -1.55 -20.53
N VAL A 338 -10.66 -1.93 -19.66
CA VAL A 338 -11.48 -1.01 -18.89
C VAL A 338 -11.32 -1.28 -17.40
N VAL A 339 -11.05 -0.24 -16.65
CA VAL A 339 -10.99 -0.30 -15.18
C VAL A 339 -12.25 0.34 -14.62
N ALA A 340 -13.04 -0.45 -13.89
CA ALA A 340 -14.27 0.01 -13.23
C ALA A 340 -14.02 0.19 -11.73
N VAL A 341 -14.43 1.34 -11.17
CA VAL A 341 -14.31 1.65 -9.74
C VAL A 341 -15.55 2.37 -9.21
N LEU A 342 -15.86 2.13 -7.93
CA LEU A 342 -16.72 3.01 -7.15
C LEU A 342 -15.85 4.03 -6.44
N GLY A 343 -16.29 5.28 -6.41
CA GLY A 343 -15.60 6.36 -5.73
C GLY A 343 -16.56 7.35 -5.11
N SER A 344 -16.00 8.33 -4.44
CA SER A 344 -16.72 9.50 -3.99
C SER A 344 -15.93 10.74 -4.37
N LEU A 345 -16.59 11.70 -4.96
CA LEU A 345 -16.05 13.03 -5.16
C LEU A 345 -16.49 13.88 -3.97
N ALA A 346 -15.52 14.14 -3.09
CA ALA A 346 -15.78 14.76 -1.82
C ALA A 346 -16.83 13.98 -0.97
N THR A 347 -17.52 14.68 -0.09
CA THR A 347 -18.61 14.13 0.75
C THR A 347 -19.99 14.46 0.20
N CYS A 348 -20.10 14.75 -1.07
CA CYS A 348 -21.35 15.20 -1.69
C CYS A 348 -21.77 14.42 -2.93
N ARG A 349 -20.90 13.66 -3.55
CA ARG A 349 -21.22 12.83 -4.72
C ARG A 349 -20.52 11.48 -4.65
N ASN A 350 -21.29 10.42 -4.85
CA ASN A 350 -20.74 9.11 -5.20
C ASN A 350 -20.53 9.01 -6.70
N THR A 351 -19.64 8.13 -7.13
CA THR A 351 -19.36 7.92 -8.55
C THR A 351 -19.21 6.45 -8.88
N PHE A 352 -19.67 6.07 -10.07
CA PHE A 352 -19.22 4.89 -10.77
C PHE A 352 -18.35 5.35 -11.94
N MET A 353 -17.10 4.92 -11.98
CA MET A 353 -16.12 5.38 -12.95
C MET A 353 -15.59 4.23 -13.78
N LEU A 354 -15.51 4.44 -15.08
CA LEU A 354 -14.92 3.52 -16.05
C LEU A 354 -13.77 4.22 -16.74
N THR A 355 -12.56 3.64 -16.74
CA THR A 355 -11.40 4.17 -17.45
C THR A 355 -11.01 3.17 -18.53
N ALA A 356 -11.23 3.53 -19.80
CA ALA A 356 -10.85 2.76 -20.96
C ALA A 356 -9.46 3.16 -21.44
N LEU A 357 -8.59 2.16 -21.65
CA LEU A 357 -7.27 2.33 -22.24
C LEU A 357 -7.36 2.02 -23.72
N PRO A 358 -7.11 3.00 -24.63
CA PRO A 358 -7.27 2.83 -26.07
C PRO A 358 -6.30 1.81 -26.68
N LYS A 359 -6.73 1.13 -27.75
CA LYS A 359 -5.83 0.48 -28.71
C LYS A 359 -5.25 1.55 -29.63
N GLU A 360 -3.98 1.45 -29.97
CA GLU A 360 -3.31 2.36 -30.92
C GLU A 360 -3.51 3.86 -30.63
N HIS A 361 -3.73 4.18 -29.34
CA HIS A 361 -4.03 5.54 -28.86
C HIS A 361 -5.32 6.16 -29.44
N ASP A 362 -6.22 5.35 -30.04
CA ASP A 362 -7.48 5.82 -30.60
C ASP A 362 -8.57 5.94 -29.52
N MET A 363 -8.77 7.17 -29.04
CA MET A 363 -9.72 7.48 -27.99
C MET A 363 -11.17 7.52 -28.49
N ARG A 364 -11.41 7.74 -29.80
CA ARG A 364 -12.75 7.66 -30.41
C ARG A 364 -13.27 6.24 -30.36
N GLU A 365 -12.45 5.30 -30.83
CA GLU A 365 -12.79 3.88 -30.81
C GLU A 365 -12.97 3.35 -29.40
N ALA A 366 -12.08 3.77 -28.49
CA ALA A 366 -12.21 3.37 -27.07
C ALA A 366 -13.50 3.92 -26.45
N LEU A 367 -13.88 5.17 -26.72
CA LEU A 367 -15.13 5.78 -26.26
C LEU A 367 -16.35 5.01 -26.81
N ALA A 368 -16.39 4.77 -28.12
CA ALA A 368 -17.48 4.03 -28.75
C ALA A 368 -17.62 2.61 -28.17
N GLY A 369 -16.49 1.93 -27.93
CA GLY A 369 -16.45 0.59 -27.33
C GLY A 369 -17.02 0.56 -25.91
N VAL A 370 -16.50 1.41 -25.02
CA VAL A 370 -16.93 1.42 -23.62
C VAL A 370 -18.38 1.88 -23.46
N LEU A 371 -18.84 2.84 -24.27
CA LEU A 371 -20.27 3.24 -24.30
C LEU A 371 -21.18 2.09 -24.73
N THR A 372 -20.75 1.28 -25.72
CA THR A 372 -21.51 0.12 -26.20
C THR A 372 -21.64 -0.94 -25.09
N ASP A 373 -20.56 -1.24 -24.38
CA ASP A 373 -20.58 -2.24 -23.32
C ASP A 373 -21.39 -1.77 -22.09
N VAL A 374 -21.30 -0.48 -21.76
CA VAL A 374 -22.14 0.13 -20.69
C VAL A 374 -23.62 0.07 -21.08
N GLU A 375 -23.97 0.41 -22.31
CA GLU A 375 -25.34 0.37 -22.82
C GLU A 375 -25.86 -1.07 -22.85
N GLN A 376 -25.03 -2.06 -23.15
CA GLN A 376 -25.38 -3.48 -23.03
C GLN A 376 -25.74 -3.84 -21.59
N ILE A 377 -24.92 -3.41 -20.60
CA ILE A 377 -25.23 -3.61 -19.16
C ILE A 377 -26.55 -2.92 -18.81
N ARG A 378 -26.74 -1.68 -19.25
CA ARG A 378 -27.93 -0.89 -18.95
C ARG A 378 -29.23 -1.55 -19.48
N ARG A 379 -29.21 -2.11 -20.72
CA ARG A 379 -30.38 -2.74 -21.35
C ARG A 379 -30.68 -4.11 -20.78
N TYR A 380 -29.66 -4.94 -20.61
CA TYR A 380 -29.86 -6.37 -20.37
C TYR A 380 -29.56 -6.80 -18.93
N GLY A 381 -28.87 -5.97 -18.15
CA GLY A 381 -28.50 -6.31 -16.79
C GLY A 381 -27.59 -7.55 -16.71
N PHE A 382 -27.68 -8.25 -15.60
CA PHE A 382 -26.85 -9.39 -15.27
C PHE A 382 -27.70 -10.63 -14.98
N SER A 383 -27.13 -11.81 -15.21
CA SER A 383 -27.78 -13.07 -14.91
C SER A 383 -27.67 -13.43 -13.41
N ARG A 384 -28.43 -14.42 -12.98
CA ARG A 384 -28.36 -14.93 -11.62
C ARG A 384 -26.99 -15.57 -11.34
N GLU A 385 -26.39 -16.23 -12.30
CA GLU A 385 -25.05 -16.84 -12.17
C GLU A 385 -23.96 -15.76 -11.95
N GLU A 386 -24.04 -14.66 -12.70
CA GLU A 386 -23.12 -13.51 -12.51
C GLU A 386 -23.31 -12.90 -11.11
N PHE A 387 -24.57 -12.76 -10.67
CA PHE A 387 -24.87 -12.25 -9.34
C PHE A 387 -24.31 -13.15 -8.24
N GLU A 388 -24.55 -14.46 -8.29
CA GLU A 388 -24.06 -15.38 -7.25
C GLU A 388 -22.53 -15.41 -7.19
N ALA A 389 -21.85 -15.38 -8.33
CA ALA A 389 -20.38 -15.30 -8.39
C ALA A 389 -19.85 -13.99 -7.79
N ALA A 390 -20.48 -12.85 -8.12
CA ALA A 390 -20.11 -11.55 -7.60
C ALA A 390 -20.41 -11.41 -6.10
N ARG A 391 -21.58 -11.88 -5.65
CA ARG A 391 -21.95 -11.91 -4.22
C ARG A 391 -20.96 -12.71 -3.39
N ALA A 392 -20.61 -13.90 -3.84
CA ALA A 392 -19.60 -14.73 -3.18
C ALA A 392 -18.22 -14.03 -3.14
N LYS A 393 -17.88 -13.27 -4.18
CA LYS A 393 -16.65 -12.49 -4.26
C LYS A 393 -16.66 -11.34 -3.23
N VAL A 394 -17.75 -10.58 -3.15
CA VAL A 394 -17.91 -9.51 -2.17
C VAL A 394 -17.89 -10.08 -0.75
N ALA A 395 -18.57 -11.20 -0.48
CA ALA A 395 -18.55 -11.85 0.83
C ALA A 395 -17.13 -12.18 1.31
N ARG A 396 -16.29 -12.72 0.43
CA ARG A 396 -14.88 -12.99 0.75
C ARG A 396 -14.09 -11.71 1.04
N SER A 397 -14.29 -10.67 0.22
CA SER A 397 -13.62 -9.38 0.42
C SER A 397 -14.03 -8.71 1.73
N GLU A 398 -15.32 -8.74 2.07
CA GLU A 398 -15.83 -8.21 3.35
C GLU A 398 -15.28 -9.02 4.54
N LYS A 399 -15.26 -10.34 4.44
CA LYS A 399 -14.64 -11.19 5.47
C LYS A 399 -13.18 -10.80 5.72
N ALA A 400 -12.40 -10.62 4.66
CA ALA A 400 -11.00 -10.19 4.80
C ALA A 400 -10.86 -8.79 5.42
N ALA A 401 -11.75 -7.85 5.06
CA ALA A 401 -11.78 -6.51 5.64
C ALA A 401 -12.16 -6.55 7.14
N LEU A 402 -13.11 -7.40 7.52
CA LEU A 402 -13.53 -7.58 8.91
C LEU A 402 -12.45 -8.23 9.77
N GLU A 403 -11.72 -9.23 9.25
CA GLU A 403 -10.55 -9.77 9.94
C GLU A 403 -9.47 -8.69 10.17
N LYS A 404 -9.21 -7.85 9.17
CA LYS A 404 -8.32 -6.70 9.35
C LYS A 404 -8.85 -5.71 10.40
N TYR A 405 -10.16 -5.49 10.45
CA TYR A 405 -10.77 -4.62 11.46
C TYR A 405 -10.60 -5.16 12.88
N ARG A 406 -10.76 -6.47 13.09
CA ARG A 406 -10.50 -7.11 14.40
C ARG A 406 -9.06 -6.97 14.89
N LEU A 407 -8.14 -6.74 13.97
CA LEU A 407 -6.72 -6.56 14.23
C LEU A 407 -6.31 -5.09 14.26
N ALA A 408 -7.29 -4.17 14.28
CA ALA A 408 -7.06 -2.74 14.30
C ALA A 408 -6.08 -2.36 15.43
N THR A 409 -5.22 -1.40 15.16
CA THR A 409 -4.33 -0.79 16.14
C THR A 409 -5.00 0.41 16.79
N ASN A 410 -4.38 0.97 17.84
CA ASN A 410 -4.83 2.24 18.41
C ASN A 410 -4.97 3.32 17.33
N THR A 411 -3.99 3.42 16.42
CA THR A 411 -3.99 4.38 15.31
C THR A 411 -5.15 4.15 14.33
N ASP A 412 -5.47 2.87 14.03
CA ASP A 412 -6.59 2.54 13.14
C ASP A 412 -7.94 2.98 13.75
N LEU A 413 -8.12 2.78 15.06
CA LEU A 413 -9.33 3.22 15.76
C LEU A 413 -9.42 4.74 15.87
N ALA A 414 -8.30 5.41 16.21
CA ALA A 414 -8.26 6.87 16.27
C ALA A 414 -8.65 7.48 14.90
N GLY A 415 -8.15 6.91 13.79
CA GLY A 415 -8.54 7.32 12.44
C GLY A 415 -10.04 7.17 12.16
N ARG A 416 -10.71 6.16 12.71
CA ARG A 416 -12.17 6.00 12.59
C ARG A 416 -12.95 7.07 13.34
N TYR A 417 -12.46 7.49 14.50
CA TYR A 417 -13.07 8.57 15.25
C TYR A 417 -12.86 9.92 14.58
N VAL A 418 -11.74 10.13 13.88
CA VAL A 418 -11.54 11.28 12.99
C VAL A 418 -12.60 11.28 11.88
N GLU A 419 -12.83 10.14 11.19
CA GLU A 419 -13.86 10.05 10.15
C GLU A 419 -15.27 10.27 10.70
N HIS A 420 -15.55 9.77 11.91
CA HIS A 420 -16.84 10.04 12.57
C HIS A 420 -16.99 11.53 12.87
N PHE A 421 -15.99 12.15 13.46
CA PHE A 421 -16.07 13.59 13.82
C PHE A 421 -16.24 14.48 12.59
N THR A 422 -15.46 14.26 11.52
CA THR A 422 -15.41 15.17 10.36
C THR A 422 -16.44 14.85 9.28
N ARG A 423 -16.97 13.61 9.24
CA ARG A 423 -17.84 13.13 8.15
C ARG A 423 -19.05 12.35 8.63
N ASN A 424 -19.27 12.24 9.92
CA ASN A 424 -20.34 11.44 10.53
C ASN A 424 -20.41 10.00 10.00
N VAL A 425 -19.24 9.39 9.72
CA VAL A 425 -19.16 7.99 9.33
C VAL A 425 -19.47 7.13 10.56
N PRO A 426 -20.55 6.29 10.55
CA PRO A 426 -20.86 5.43 11.69
C PRO A 426 -19.69 4.48 11.97
N TYR A 427 -19.41 4.27 13.26
CA TYR A 427 -18.50 3.21 13.66
C TYR A 427 -19.19 2.24 14.61
N VAL A 428 -19.01 0.99 14.31
CA VAL A 428 -19.65 -0.13 14.99
C VAL A 428 -18.58 -1.11 15.44
N THR A 429 -18.91 -2.00 16.36
CA THR A 429 -18.00 -3.07 16.72
C THR A 429 -17.71 -3.99 15.53
N PRO A 430 -16.54 -4.65 15.47
CA PRO A 430 -16.26 -5.65 14.44
C PRO A 430 -17.30 -6.77 14.38
N ASP A 431 -17.87 -7.15 15.52
CA ASP A 431 -18.87 -8.22 15.61
C ASP A 431 -20.23 -7.79 15.05
N ASP A 432 -20.68 -6.58 15.40
CA ASP A 432 -21.90 -6.02 14.81
C ASP A 432 -21.75 -5.82 13.30
N ARG A 433 -20.60 -5.30 12.84
CA ARG A 433 -20.35 -5.16 11.41
C ARG A 433 -20.37 -6.52 10.71
N THR A 434 -19.77 -7.55 11.32
CA THR A 434 -19.78 -8.92 10.77
C THR A 434 -21.19 -9.45 10.64
N ARG A 435 -22.00 -9.32 11.69
CA ARG A 435 -23.40 -9.75 11.70
C ARG A 435 -24.21 -9.02 10.62
N ILE A 436 -24.16 -7.69 10.61
CA ILE A 436 -24.93 -6.86 9.68
C ILE A 436 -24.55 -7.15 8.23
N VAL A 437 -23.25 -7.20 7.91
CA VAL A 437 -22.76 -7.51 6.55
C VAL A 437 -23.23 -8.90 6.12
N GLY A 438 -23.15 -9.91 6.98
CA GLY A 438 -23.61 -11.26 6.69
C GLY A 438 -25.12 -11.28 6.38
N GLU A 439 -25.94 -10.75 7.27
CA GLU A 439 -27.41 -10.68 7.12
C GLU A 439 -27.82 -9.94 5.83
N GLN A 440 -27.17 -8.80 5.53
CA GLN A 440 -27.52 -8.00 4.36
C GLN A 440 -27.05 -8.64 3.04
N LEU A 441 -25.89 -9.31 3.01
CA LEU A 441 -25.43 -10.05 1.83
C LEU A 441 -26.32 -11.27 1.54
N ASP A 442 -26.78 -11.98 2.57
CA ASP A 442 -27.65 -13.14 2.41
C ASP A 442 -29.05 -12.75 1.94
N ALA A 443 -29.55 -11.59 2.39
CA ALA A 443 -30.83 -11.06 1.99
C ALA A 443 -30.85 -10.35 0.64
N LEU A 444 -29.66 -10.04 0.05
CA LEU A 444 -29.55 -9.31 -1.20
C LEU A 444 -30.00 -10.15 -2.39
N THR A 445 -30.81 -9.59 -3.28
CA THR A 445 -31.36 -10.28 -4.46
C THR A 445 -30.72 -9.80 -5.77
N CYS A 446 -30.78 -10.67 -6.80
CA CYS A 446 -30.34 -10.34 -8.13
C CYS A 446 -31.14 -9.19 -8.76
N GLU A 447 -32.45 -9.16 -8.51
CA GLU A 447 -33.39 -8.14 -9.00
C GLU A 447 -33.03 -6.76 -8.42
N GLU A 448 -32.76 -6.71 -7.13
CA GLU A 448 -32.36 -5.48 -6.43
C GLU A 448 -31.07 -4.90 -7.00
N VAL A 449 -30.03 -5.72 -7.16
CA VAL A 449 -28.76 -5.27 -7.73
C VAL A 449 -28.91 -4.87 -9.20
N ASN A 450 -29.70 -5.60 -9.98
CA ASN A 450 -30.04 -5.20 -11.35
C ASN A 450 -30.85 -3.90 -11.42
N GLY A 451 -31.62 -3.58 -10.40
CA GLY A 451 -32.34 -2.31 -10.26
C GLY A 451 -31.41 -1.09 -10.27
N LEU A 452 -30.19 -1.25 -9.75
CA LEU A 452 -29.19 -0.17 -9.69
C LEU A 452 -28.69 0.26 -11.08
N ARG A 453 -28.78 -0.60 -12.12
CA ARG A 453 -28.18 -0.32 -13.43
C ARG A 453 -28.63 1.01 -14.05
N ALA A 454 -29.89 1.40 -13.88
CA ALA A 454 -30.41 2.64 -14.43
C ALA A 454 -29.69 3.87 -13.87
N GLY A 455 -29.49 3.91 -12.53
CA GLY A 455 -28.75 5.00 -11.88
C GLY A 455 -27.25 4.91 -12.08
N MET A 456 -26.68 3.68 -12.01
CA MET A 456 -25.22 3.47 -12.11
C MET A 456 -24.66 3.72 -13.52
N THR A 457 -25.47 3.66 -14.56
CA THR A 457 -25.03 3.80 -15.96
C THR A 457 -25.86 4.80 -16.76
N SER A 458 -26.54 5.74 -16.08
CA SER A 458 -27.30 6.78 -16.77
C SER A 458 -26.37 7.71 -17.55
N PRO A 459 -26.61 7.91 -18.83
CA PRO A 459 -25.85 8.91 -19.60
C PRO A 459 -26.21 10.35 -19.22
N GLU A 460 -27.35 10.56 -18.53
CA GLU A 460 -27.76 11.87 -18.03
C GLU A 460 -26.81 12.34 -16.92
N GLY A 461 -26.24 13.52 -17.08
CA GLY A 461 -25.24 14.05 -16.15
C GLY A 461 -23.86 13.34 -16.14
N MET A 462 -23.64 12.36 -17.01
CA MET A 462 -22.35 11.69 -17.16
C MET A 462 -21.26 12.67 -17.63
N LEU A 463 -20.04 12.48 -17.16
CA LEU A 463 -18.86 13.16 -17.69
C LEU A 463 -18.04 12.19 -18.55
N VAL A 464 -17.77 12.59 -19.81
CA VAL A 464 -16.74 12.01 -20.66
C VAL A 464 -15.48 12.83 -20.48
N LEU A 465 -14.46 12.29 -19.83
CA LEU A 465 -13.17 12.95 -19.61
C LEU A 465 -12.10 12.23 -20.44
N VAL A 466 -11.53 12.94 -21.39
CA VAL A 466 -10.45 12.44 -22.25
C VAL A 466 -9.12 12.98 -21.74
N SER A 467 -8.19 12.08 -21.49
CA SER A 467 -6.80 12.41 -21.18
C SER A 467 -5.92 12.06 -22.36
N SER A 468 -5.15 13.01 -22.87
CA SER A 468 -4.27 12.80 -24.03
C SER A 468 -2.91 13.45 -23.85
N SER A 469 -1.94 12.92 -24.59
CA SER A 469 -0.71 13.62 -24.90
C SER A 469 -0.93 14.55 -26.10
N GLU A 470 -0.12 15.58 -26.23
CA GLU A 470 -0.17 16.48 -27.40
C GLU A 470 0.08 15.77 -28.73
N GLU A 471 0.84 14.66 -28.69
CA GLU A 471 1.17 13.82 -29.83
C GLU A 471 -0.05 13.13 -30.47
N TYR A 472 -1.12 12.86 -29.70
CA TYR A 472 -2.28 12.08 -30.17
C TYR A 472 -3.57 12.89 -30.23
N MET A 473 -3.47 14.20 -30.37
CA MET A 473 -4.63 15.09 -30.43
C MET A 473 -5.54 14.84 -31.66
N ASP A 474 -4.99 14.33 -32.75
CA ASP A 474 -5.75 13.92 -33.93
C ASP A 474 -6.68 12.72 -33.69
N LYS A 475 -6.42 11.94 -32.62
CA LYS A 475 -7.20 10.76 -32.20
C LYS A 475 -8.17 11.05 -31.04
N VAL A 476 -8.21 12.29 -30.57
CA VAL A 476 -9.16 12.76 -29.56
C VAL A 476 -10.51 13.03 -30.22
N PRO A 477 -11.64 12.51 -29.69
CA PRO A 477 -12.95 12.92 -30.19
C PRO A 477 -13.22 14.38 -29.81
N ALA A 478 -13.76 15.14 -30.73
CA ALA A 478 -14.32 16.45 -30.41
C ALA A 478 -15.55 16.32 -29.50
N GLU A 479 -15.90 17.37 -28.77
CA GLU A 479 -17.05 17.34 -27.84
C GLU A 479 -18.36 16.94 -28.56
N ALA A 480 -18.65 17.54 -29.73
CA ALA A 480 -19.83 17.21 -30.55
C ALA A 480 -19.82 15.74 -30.97
N GLU A 481 -18.66 15.22 -31.39
CA GLU A 481 -18.49 13.82 -31.78
C GLU A 481 -18.71 12.87 -30.59
N ALA A 482 -18.23 13.22 -29.40
CA ALA A 482 -18.49 12.44 -28.19
C ALA A 482 -19.98 12.35 -27.87
N PHE A 483 -20.71 13.44 -28.01
CA PHE A 483 -22.17 13.45 -27.80
C PHE A 483 -22.93 12.68 -28.89
N ASP A 484 -22.51 12.81 -30.14
CA ASP A 484 -23.08 12.01 -31.25
C ASP A 484 -22.85 10.51 -31.06
N LEU A 485 -21.69 10.11 -30.51
CA LEU A 485 -21.41 8.71 -30.13
C LEU A 485 -22.36 8.22 -29.03
N ILE A 486 -22.57 9.01 -27.99
CA ILE A 486 -23.55 8.67 -26.92
C ILE A 486 -24.93 8.43 -27.52
N ASP A 487 -25.41 9.32 -28.38
CA ASP A 487 -26.74 9.22 -28.97
C ASP A 487 -26.84 8.10 -30.02
N SER A 488 -25.78 7.81 -30.73
CA SER A 488 -25.74 6.72 -31.71
C SER A 488 -25.78 5.35 -30.97
N VAL A 489 -25.03 5.20 -29.87
CA VAL A 489 -25.03 3.98 -29.06
C VAL A 489 -26.40 3.75 -28.41
N LYS A 490 -27.07 4.81 -27.93
CA LYS A 490 -28.45 4.71 -27.41
C LYS A 490 -29.42 4.18 -28.46
N ARG A 491 -29.23 4.45 -29.76
CA ARG A 491 -30.08 3.99 -30.86
C ARG A 491 -29.64 2.67 -31.48
N ALA A 492 -28.41 2.25 -31.27
CA ALA A 492 -27.83 1.06 -31.85
C ALA A 492 -28.54 -0.24 -31.43
N LYS A 493 -28.57 -1.22 -32.31
CA LYS A 493 -28.93 -2.58 -32.00
C LYS A 493 -27.75 -3.27 -31.31
N ILE A 494 -27.82 -3.47 -30.02
CA ILE A 494 -26.80 -4.13 -29.22
C ILE A 494 -27.26 -5.54 -28.91
N ALA A 495 -26.45 -6.54 -29.21
CA ALA A 495 -26.74 -7.94 -28.93
C ALA A 495 -26.74 -8.22 -27.42
N ARG A 496 -27.56 -9.18 -27.01
CA ARG A 496 -27.45 -9.72 -25.65
C ARG A 496 -26.09 -10.36 -25.45
N PRO A 497 -25.50 -10.25 -24.23
CA PRO A 497 -24.23 -10.90 -23.95
C PRO A 497 -24.34 -12.42 -24.10
N GLU A 498 -23.34 -13.03 -24.77
CA GLU A 498 -23.26 -14.49 -24.85
C GLU A 498 -22.95 -15.09 -23.48
N ARG A 499 -23.68 -16.13 -23.10
CA ARG A 499 -23.40 -16.89 -21.87
C ARG A 499 -22.21 -17.79 -22.09
N ARG A 500 -21.09 -17.49 -21.50
CA ARG A 500 -19.93 -18.39 -21.40
C ARG A 500 -19.81 -18.93 -19.97
N GLY A 501 -20.64 -19.89 -19.65
CA GLY A 501 -20.45 -20.74 -18.46
C GLY A 501 -19.53 -21.89 -18.78
N LYS A 502 -18.24 -21.79 -18.51
CA LYS A 502 -17.38 -22.97 -18.34
C LYS A 502 -17.10 -23.15 -16.85
N SER A 503 -17.76 -24.10 -16.24
CA SER A 503 -17.27 -24.68 -15.00
C SER A 503 -15.94 -25.36 -15.34
N ALA A 504 -14.81 -24.83 -14.85
CA ALA A 504 -13.52 -25.50 -14.94
C ALA A 504 -13.64 -26.82 -14.15
N GLY A 505 -13.27 -27.93 -14.78
CA GLY A 505 -13.13 -29.21 -14.09
C GLY A 505 -12.06 -29.13 -12.98
N PRO A 506 -11.83 -30.23 -12.24
CA PRO A 506 -10.86 -30.24 -11.15
C PRO A 506 -9.47 -29.87 -11.66
N LEU A 507 -8.79 -28.94 -10.96
CA LEU A 507 -7.47 -28.45 -11.34
C LEU A 507 -6.44 -29.59 -11.41
N PHE A 508 -6.42 -30.43 -10.40
CA PHE A 508 -5.43 -31.51 -10.27
C PHE A 508 -6.06 -32.87 -10.64
N THR A 509 -5.63 -33.42 -11.75
CA THR A 509 -6.09 -34.71 -12.29
C THR A 509 -4.95 -35.72 -12.42
N GLU A 510 -3.75 -35.34 -12.04
CA GLU A 510 -2.53 -36.11 -12.12
C GLU A 510 -2.54 -37.26 -11.10
N LYS A 511 -2.25 -38.46 -11.55
CA LYS A 511 -2.01 -39.60 -10.65
C LYS A 511 -0.56 -39.54 -10.16
N VAL A 512 -0.38 -39.28 -8.86
CA VAL A 512 0.93 -39.21 -8.24
C VAL A 512 1.12 -40.32 -7.21
N THR A 513 2.32 -40.88 -7.16
CA THR A 513 2.73 -41.76 -6.06
C THR A 513 3.34 -40.91 -4.96
N PRO A 514 2.71 -40.80 -3.78
CA PRO A 514 3.26 -40.01 -2.71
C PRO A 514 4.68 -40.45 -2.33
N GLY A 515 5.57 -39.49 -2.13
CA GLY A 515 6.82 -39.75 -1.45
C GLY A 515 6.61 -39.98 0.06
N LYS A 516 7.70 -40.14 0.78
CA LYS A 516 7.69 -40.33 2.24
C LYS A 516 8.69 -39.41 2.91
N VAL A 517 8.39 -38.91 4.11
CA VAL A 517 9.39 -38.32 5.00
C VAL A 517 10.27 -39.47 5.54
N VAL A 518 11.50 -39.53 5.07
CA VAL A 518 12.49 -40.58 5.45
C VAL A 518 13.30 -40.19 6.69
N ARG A 519 13.33 -38.89 7.02
CA ARG A 519 14.02 -38.38 8.22
C ARG A 519 13.33 -37.13 8.74
N THR A 520 13.13 -37.05 10.06
CA THR A 520 12.66 -35.85 10.78
C THR A 520 13.68 -35.50 11.84
N ARG A 521 13.98 -34.20 12.01
CA ARG A 521 14.78 -33.68 13.08
C ARG A 521 14.29 -32.29 13.54
N LYS A 522 14.61 -31.92 14.76
CA LYS A 522 14.38 -30.55 15.24
C LYS A 522 15.34 -29.59 14.52
N ALA A 523 14.80 -28.46 14.10
CA ALA A 523 15.55 -27.38 13.48
C ALA A 523 15.52 -26.13 14.39
N PRO A 524 16.40 -25.14 14.18
CA PRO A 524 16.34 -23.87 14.85
C PRO A 524 14.96 -23.19 14.73
N LEU A 525 14.72 -22.20 15.56
CA LEU A 525 13.48 -21.41 15.56
C LEU A 525 12.22 -22.24 15.87
N GLY A 526 12.36 -23.44 16.48
CA GLY A 526 11.24 -24.32 16.78
C GLY A 526 10.58 -24.95 15.56
N ALA A 527 11.28 -25.06 14.46
CA ALA A 527 10.84 -25.75 13.25
C ALA A 527 11.18 -27.26 13.31
N GLU A 528 10.50 -28.04 12.46
CA GLU A 528 10.89 -29.40 12.10
C GLU A 528 11.56 -29.38 10.73
N GLU A 529 12.68 -30.08 10.57
CA GLU A 529 13.26 -30.39 9.26
C GLU A 529 12.87 -31.81 8.85
N TRP A 530 12.23 -31.92 7.69
CA TRP A 530 11.90 -33.18 7.03
C TRP A 530 12.79 -33.38 5.82
N THR A 531 13.31 -34.59 5.66
CA THR A 531 13.93 -35.02 4.41
C THR A 531 12.97 -35.98 3.72
N LEU A 532 12.55 -35.63 2.52
CA LEU A 532 11.64 -36.45 1.72
C LEU A 532 12.43 -37.56 0.97
N SER A 533 11.73 -38.61 0.53
CA SER A 533 12.32 -39.74 -0.23
C SER A 533 12.98 -39.32 -1.55
N ASN A 534 12.56 -38.20 -2.14
CA ASN A 534 13.19 -37.59 -3.31
C ASN A 534 14.36 -36.65 -2.96
N GLY A 535 14.82 -36.63 -1.71
CA GLY A 535 15.96 -35.82 -1.25
C GLY A 535 15.66 -34.36 -0.91
N VAL A 536 14.44 -33.94 -1.10
CA VAL A 536 14.03 -32.54 -0.80
C VAL A 536 14.03 -32.29 0.71
N LYS A 537 14.53 -31.11 1.11
CA LYS A 537 14.44 -30.61 2.48
C LYS A 537 13.24 -29.68 2.65
N VAL A 538 12.46 -29.94 3.68
CA VAL A 538 11.30 -29.14 4.08
C VAL A 538 11.46 -28.71 5.53
N PHE A 539 11.31 -27.41 5.80
CA PHE A 539 11.24 -26.86 7.13
C PHE A 539 9.79 -26.49 7.42
N TRP A 540 9.24 -27.04 8.50
CA TRP A 540 7.88 -26.77 8.94
C TRP A 540 7.87 -26.10 10.30
N ARG A 541 7.23 -24.93 10.40
CA ARG A 541 6.98 -24.25 11.65
C ARG A 541 5.50 -24.06 11.89
N THR A 542 4.96 -24.68 12.93
CA THR A 542 3.61 -24.40 13.41
C THR A 542 3.61 -23.08 14.18
N VAL A 543 2.75 -22.16 13.76
CA VAL A 543 2.52 -20.85 14.41
C VAL A 543 1.16 -20.94 15.10
N PRO A 544 1.05 -20.77 16.42
CA PRO A 544 -0.21 -20.99 17.15
C PRO A 544 -1.36 -20.11 16.70
N GLU A 545 -1.04 -18.90 16.25
CA GLU A 545 -2.00 -17.91 15.76
C GLU A 545 -1.35 -17.09 14.65
N VAL A 546 -2.00 -17.01 13.49
CA VAL A 546 -1.56 -16.22 12.34
C VAL A 546 -2.54 -15.07 12.09
N ILE A 547 -2.00 -13.88 11.95
CA ILE A 547 -2.76 -12.69 11.58
C ILE A 547 -3.16 -12.75 10.09
N GLY A 548 -4.44 -12.46 9.78
CA GLY A 548 -4.99 -12.41 8.43
C GLY A 548 -5.67 -13.71 7.99
N VAL A 549 -6.24 -13.71 6.79
CA VAL A 549 -7.03 -14.83 6.25
C VAL A 549 -6.15 -15.99 5.77
N ARG A 550 -4.93 -15.70 5.31
CA ARG A 550 -3.99 -16.71 4.82
C ARG A 550 -3.14 -17.23 5.95
N LYS A 551 -3.51 -18.41 6.40
CA LYS A 551 -3.01 -19.00 7.65
C LYS A 551 -1.78 -19.88 7.48
N VAL A 552 -1.43 -20.28 6.26
CA VAL A 552 -0.24 -21.10 5.96
C VAL A 552 0.53 -20.46 4.81
N GLY A 553 1.82 -20.20 5.03
CA GLY A 553 2.72 -19.63 4.03
C GLY A 553 3.78 -20.65 3.56
N VAL A 554 4.28 -20.48 2.35
CA VAL A 554 5.39 -21.22 1.77
C VAL A 554 6.39 -20.28 1.09
N THR A 555 7.67 -20.59 1.26
CA THR A 555 8.77 -20.08 0.43
C THR A 555 9.68 -21.26 0.07
N ALA A 556 9.87 -21.52 -1.24
CA ALA A 556 10.82 -22.51 -1.71
C ALA A 556 11.90 -21.80 -2.52
N VAL A 557 13.17 -22.02 -2.15
CA VAL A 557 14.32 -21.30 -2.69
C VAL A 557 15.31 -22.23 -3.32
N SER A 558 15.71 -21.93 -4.54
CA SER A 558 16.79 -22.59 -5.26
C SER A 558 17.86 -21.55 -5.61
N GLU A 559 19.09 -21.74 -5.14
CA GLU A 559 20.22 -20.85 -5.41
C GLU A 559 20.65 -20.90 -6.88
N GLY A 560 21.34 -19.85 -7.32
CA GLY A 560 21.98 -19.77 -8.63
C GLY A 560 21.37 -18.72 -9.57
N GLY A 561 20.05 -18.64 -9.68
CA GLY A 561 19.40 -17.64 -10.53
C GLY A 561 20.04 -17.53 -11.93
N PHE A 562 20.53 -16.34 -12.29
CA PHE A 562 21.20 -16.07 -13.58
C PHE A 562 22.56 -16.77 -13.72
N ALA A 563 23.18 -17.22 -12.62
CA ALA A 563 24.41 -18.01 -12.72
C ALA A 563 24.20 -19.41 -13.30
N ARG A 564 22.93 -19.85 -13.46
CA ARG A 564 22.60 -21.18 -13.98
C ARG A 564 22.70 -21.31 -15.50
N ASP A 565 22.69 -20.18 -16.23
CA ASP A 565 22.79 -20.17 -17.68
C ASP A 565 23.56 -18.96 -18.19
N SER A 566 24.18 -19.10 -19.36
CA SER A 566 24.87 -18.00 -20.04
C SER A 566 23.93 -17.12 -20.86
N ASP A 567 22.71 -17.58 -21.17
CA ASP A 567 21.69 -16.82 -21.91
C ASP A 567 20.96 -15.84 -20.98
N VAL A 568 21.67 -14.77 -20.59
CA VAL A 568 21.14 -13.74 -19.71
C VAL A 568 19.93 -13.01 -20.33
N GLU A 569 19.98 -12.76 -21.63
CA GLU A 569 18.88 -12.06 -22.33
C GLU A 569 17.63 -12.94 -22.36
N GLY A 570 17.79 -14.24 -22.63
CA GLY A 570 16.71 -15.22 -22.53
C GLY A 570 16.14 -15.33 -21.12
N MET A 571 17.00 -15.23 -20.08
CA MET A 571 16.51 -15.20 -18.69
C MET A 571 15.67 -13.98 -18.37
N HIS A 572 15.99 -12.82 -18.91
CA HIS A 572 15.13 -11.62 -18.76
C HIS A 572 13.78 -11.81 -19.46
N LEU A 573 13.75 -12.42 -20.64
CA LEU A 573 12.49 -12.76 -21.31
C LEU A 573 11.69 -13.78 -20.51
N LEU A 574 12.33 -14.85 -20.04
CA LEU A 574 11.68 -15.85 -19.21
C LEU A 574 11.15 -15.26 -17.90
N GLN A 575 11.90 -14.37 -17.24
CA GLN A 575 11.46 -13.70 -16.02
C GLN A 575 10.14 -12.94 -16.23
N ASN A 576 9.97 -12.31 -17.39
CA ASN A 576 8.75 -11.60 -17.74
C ASN A 576 7.60 -12.56 -18.05
N TYR A 577 7.89 -13.66 -18.79
CA TYR A 577 6.88 -14.68 -19.08
C TYR A 577 6.34 -15.36 -17.82
N ILE A 578 7.21 -15.76 -16.91
CA ILE A 578 6.84 -16.40 -15.63
C ILE A 578 5.80 -15.57 -14.86
N ARG A 579 5.87 -14.25 -14.91
CA ARG A 579 4.90 -13.33 -14.25
C ARG A 579 3.48 -13.42 -14.83
N THR A 580 3.35 -13.93 -16.04
CA THR A 580 2.08 -14.01 -16.78
C THR A 580 1.65 -15.46 -17.03
N MET A 581 2.53 -16.41 -16.81
CA MET A 581 2.34 -17.83 -17.05
C MET A 581 1.34 -18.44 -16.07
N GLY A 582 0.50 -19.35 -16.54
CA GLY A 582 -0.35 -20.20 -15.73
C GLY A 582 0.15 -21.64 -15.61
N VAL A 583 -0.75 -22.56 -15.31
CA VAL A 583 -0.47 -24.02 -15.24
C VAL A 583 -1.49 -24.77 -16.07
N LYS A 584 -1.08 -25.88 -16.66
CA LYS A 584 -1.91 -26.71 -17.56
C LYS A 584 -2.52 -25.83 -18.68
N ASP A 585 -3.84 -25.83 -18.79
CA ASP A 585 -4.61 -25.05 -19.76
C ASP A 585 -5.08 -23.69 -19.21
N LEU A 586 -4.75 -23.40 -17.95
CA LEU A 586 -5.06 -22.11 -17.34
C LEU A 586 -4.04 -21.06 -17.80
N ASP A 587 -4.53 -20.03 -18.42
CA ASP A 587 -3.78 -18.80 -18.70
C ASP A 587 -3.74 -17.88 -17.45
N ARG A 588 -3.18 -16.70 -17.60
CA ARG A 588 -3.14 -15.68 -16.53
C ARG A 588 -4.54 -15.33 -15.99
N ALA A 589 -5.54 -15.26 -16.85
CA ALA A 589 -6.89 -14.92 -16.45
C ALA A 589 -7.55 -16.05 -15.66
N GLY A 590 -7.45 -17.29 -16.16
CA GLY A 590 -7.93 -18.48 -15.46
C GLY A 590 -7.23 -18.69 -14.12
N MET A 591 -5.91 -18.44 -14.03
CA MET A 591 -5.16 -18.46 -12.77
C MET A 591 -5.66 -17.42 -11.79
N ARG A 592 -5.87 -16.19 -12.25
CA ARG A 592 -6.42 -15.12 -11.41
C ARG A 592 -7.80 -15.48 -10.86
N ASP A 593 -8.68 -16.01 -11.72
CA ASP A 593 -10.04 -16.36 -11.34
C ASP A 593 -10.05 -17.55 -10.36
N LEU A 594 -9.20 -18.55 -10.57
CA LEU A 594 -9.00 -19.67 -9.64
C LEU A 594 -8.51 -19.17 -8.27
N LEU A 595 -7.41 -18.42 -8.24
CA LEU A 595 -6.81 -17.92 -7.01
C LEU A 595 -7.73 -16.93 -6.28
N PHE A 596 -8.61 -16.26 -7.04
CA PHE A 596 -9.61 -15.38 -6.49
C PHE A 596 -10.80 -16.16 -5.89
N ALA A 597 -11.19 -17.29 -6.49
CA ALA A 597 -12.24 -18.16 -5.95
C ALA A 597 -11.82 -18.87 -4.66
N HIS A 598 -10.54 -18.97 -4.40
CA HIS A 598 -9.91 -19.61 -3.24
C HIS A 598 -9.05 -18.62 -2.47
N ASP A 599 -8.91 -18.86 -1.17
CA ASP A 599 -8.00 -18.06 -0.34
C ASP A 599 -6.55 -18.56 -0.48
N ALA A 600 -6.02 -18.42 -1.68
CA ALA A 600 -4.68 -18.86 -2.03
C ALA A 600 -3.95 -17.85 -2.92
N SER A 601 -2.63 -17.82 -2.80
CA SER A 601 -1.73 -17.10 -3.71
C SER A 601 -0.45 -17.88 -3.92
N LEU A 602 0.05 -17.89 -5.16
CA LEU A 602 1.36 -18.44 -5.49
C LEU A 602 2.02 -17.57 -6.55
N MET A 603 3.26 -17.21 -6.31
CA MET A 603 4.11 -16.45 -7.21
C MET A 603 5.39 -17.22 -7.50
N VAL A 604 5.79 -17.26 -8.75
CA VAL A 604 7.06 -17.83 -9.23
C VAL A 604 7.97 -16.68 -9.63
N THR A 605 9.18 -16.65 -9.13
CA THR A 605 10.13 -15.56 -9.38
C THR A 605 11.48 -16.12 -9.79
N LEU A 606 12.02 -15.61 -10.89
CA LEU A 606 13.41 -15.79 -11.29
C LEU A 606 14.18 -14.53 -10.90
N GLY A 607 15.02 -14.64 -9.88
CA GLY A 607 15.94 -13.59 -9.45
C GLY A 607 17.33 -13.76 -10.04
N ARG A 608 18.20 -12.75 -9.84
CA ARG A 608 19.60 -12.79 -10.30
C ARG A 608 20.39 -13.90 -9.60
N THR A 609 20.16 -14.12 -8.33
CA THR A 609 20.91 -15.09 -7.50
C THR A 609 20.12 -16.30 -7.09
N GLU A 610 18.82 -16.35 -7.33
CA GLU A 610 17.94 -17.41 -6.87
C GLU A 610 16.66 -17.53 -7.70
N SER A 611 16.04 -18.72 -7.68
CA SER A 611 14.68 -18.98 -8.17
C SER A 611 13.78 -19.28 -6.97
N VAL A 612 12.59 -18.69 -6.92
CA VAL A 612 11.73 -18.74 -5.74
C VAL A 612 10.29 -19.05 -6.10
N PHE A 613 9.66 -19.97 -5.36
CA PHE A 613 8.22 -20.06 -5.23
C PHE A 613 7.81 -19.45 -3.89
N SER A 614 6.89 -18.51 -3.89
CA SER A 614 6.35 -17.91 -2.68
C SER A 614 4.84 -17.84 -2.73
N GLY A 615 4.18 -18.23 -1.65
CA GLY A 615 2.72 -18.27 -1.63
C GLY A 615 2.15 -18.42 -0.22
N ALA A 616 0.84 -18.29 -0.12
CA ALA A 616 0.11 -18.52 1.11
C ALA A 616 -1.34 -18.91 0.82
N SER A 617 -1.97 -19.62 1.77
CA SER A 617 -3.38 -19.98 1.69
C SER A 617 -4.07 -19.98 3.04
N GLY A 618 -5.41 -19.96 3.04
CA GLY A 618 -6.18 -20.45 4.17
C GLY A 618 -5.86 -21.93 4.45
N VAL A 619 -6.18 -22.40 5.65
CA VAL A 619 -5.96 -23.83 6.00
C VAL A 619 -6.73 -24.75 5.07
N ALA A 620 -7.98 -24.40 4.73
CA ALA A 620 -8.83 -25.18 3.83
C ALA A 620 -8.31 -25.27 2.39
N ASP A 621 -7.58 -24.24 1.93
CA ASP A 621 -7.02 -24.16 0.57
C ASP A 621 -5.53 -24.55 0.49
N PHE A 622 -4.98 -25.12 1.57
CA PHE A 622 -3.57 -25.51 1.59
C PHE A 622 -3.26 -26.62 0.57
N GLU A 623 -4.15 -27.59 0.39
CA GLU A 623 -3.99 -28.62 -0.66
C GLU A 623 -3.95 -27.99 -2.05
N LEU A 624 -4.81 -27.00 -2.35
CA LEU A 624 -4.76 -26.26 -3.61
C LEU A 624 -3.42 -25.54 -3.82
N LEU A 625 -2.88 -24.92 -2.78
CA LEU A 625 -1.56 -24.26 -2.84
C LEU A 625 -0.46 -25.26 -3.24
N LEU A 626 -0.48 -26.47 -2.66
CA LEU A 626 0.49 -27.52 -3.00
C LEU A 626 0.26 -28.10 -4.41
N GLN A 627 -1.00 -28.24 -4.86
CA GLN A 627 -1.35 -28.63 -6.22
C GLN A 627 -0.78 -27.62 -7.24
N LEU A 628 -0.96 -26.34 -7.01
CA LEU A 628 -0.43 -25.29 -7.87
C LEU A 628 1.10 -25.34 -7.93
N LEU A 629 1.76 -25.46 -6.79
CA LEU A 629 3.22 -25.57 -6.70
C LEU A 629 3.72 -26.78 -7.48
N HIS A 630 3.07 -27.94 -7.31
CA HIS A 630 3.37 -29.15 -8.06
C HIS A 630 3.22 -28.93 -9.58
N LEU A 631 2.10 -28.34 -10.02
CA LEU A 631 1.81 -28.08 -11.43
C LEU A 631 2.77 -27.07 -12.06
N TYR A 632 3.20 -26.02 -11.35
CA TYR A 632 4.22 -25.11 -11.85
C TYR A 632 5.55 -25.81 -12.14
N ILE A 633 5.88 -26.87 -11.40
CA ILE A 633 7.10 -27.64 -11.63
C ILE A 633 6.94 -28.60 -12.82
N ILE A 634 5.80 -29.34 -12.89
CA ILE A 634 5.64 -30.42 -13.92
C ILE A 634 4.84 -29.99 -15.15
N ARG A 635 3.89 -29.07 -15.01
CA ARG A 635 2.93 -28.68 -16.05
C ARG A 635 2.75 -27.16 -16.15
N PRO A 636 3.87 -26.35 -16.20
CA PRO A 636 3.74 -24.92 -16.47
C PRO A 636 3.11 -24.71 -17.86
N ASN A 637 2.28 -23.68 -18.00
CA ASN A 637 1.59 -23.41 -19.27
C ASN A 637 2.55 -22.78 -20.29
N PHE A 638 3.04 -23.58 -21.21
CA PHE A 638 3.78 -23.19 -22.41
C PHE A 638 2.98 -23.55 -23.66
N SER A 639 1.64 -23.38 -23.65
CA SER A 639 0.83 -23.56 -24.85
C SER A 639 1.22 -22.53 -25.90
N GLU A 640 0.98 -22.86 -27.17
CA GLU A 640 1.27 -21.99 -28.30
C GLU A 640 0.56 -20.64 -28.15
N GLN A 641 -0.71 -20.67 -27.73
CA GLN A 641 -1.49 -19.47 -27.50
C GLN A 641 -0.90 -18.59 -26.36
N ALA A 642 -0.64 -19.15 -25.19
CA ALA A 642 -0.16 -18.38 -24.03
C ALA A 642 1.24 -17.79 -24.28
N TYR A 643 2.12 -18.55 -24.97
CA TYR A 643 3.45 -18.06 -25.31
C TYR A 643 3.42 -17.05 -26.46
N GLY A 644 2.55 -17.25 -27.47
CA GLY A 644 2.31 -16.31 -28.56
C GLY A 644 1.83 -14.96 -28.05
N ASP A 645 0.81 -14.95 -27.19
CA ASP A 645 0.31 -13.72 -26.54
C ASP A 645 1.41 -12.97 -25.78
N TYR A 646 2.30 -13.70 -25.12
CA TYR A 646 3.45 -13.10 -24.46
C TYR A 646 4.44 -12.49 -25.46
N LEU A 647 4.78 -13.20 -26.55
CA LEU A 647 5.71 -12.69 -27.55
C LEU A 647 5.21 -11.37 -28.17
N ASP A 648 3.91 -11.27 -28.44
CA ASP A 648 3.32 -10.05 -28.97
C ASP A 648 3.43 -8.88 -28.00
N LEU A 649 3.18 -9.14 -26.72
CA LEU A 649 3.39 -8.14 -25.67
C LEU A 649 4.87 -7.74 -25.52
N ALA A 650 5.78 -8.70 -25.62
CA ALA A 650 7.21 -8.46 -25.52
C ALA A 650 7.73 -7.65 -26.72
N ARG A 651 7.29 -7.96 -27.96
CA ARG A 651 7.60 -7.16 -29.16
C ARG A 651 7.10 -5.74 -29.01
N ALA A 652 5.84 -5.56 -28.61
CA ALA A 652 5.28 -4.24 -28.38
C ALA A 652 6.03 -3.44 -27.30
N SER A 653 6.55 -4.12 -26.28
CA SER A 653 7.33 -3.48 -25.21
C SER A 653 8.74 -3.10 -25.67
N LEU A 654 9.42 -3.99 -26.40
CA LEU A 654 10.77 -3.74 -26.91
C LEU A 654 10.80 -2.69 -28.05
N GLY A 655 9.70 -2.56 -28.82
CA GLY A 655 9.54 -1.55 -29.84
C GLY A 655 9.23 -0.15 -29.35
N LYS A 656 8.92 0.01 -28.05
CA LYS A 656 8.65 1.33 -27.48
C LYS A 656 9.92 2.11 -27.21
N GLU A 657 9.90 3.39 -27.57
CA GLU A 657 10.93 4.33 -27.14
C GLU A 657 10.96 4.41 -25.61
N LYS A 658 12.16 4.30 -25.05
CA LYS A 658 12.36 4.38 -23.60
C LYS A 658 12.30 5.83 -23.15
N SER A 659 11.63 6.07 -22.04
CA SER A 659 11.66 7.40 -21.41
C SER A 659 13.10 7.79 -21.02
N PRO A 660 13.42 9.09 -20.97
CA PRO A 660 14.73 9.57 -20.51
C PRO A 660 15.14 8.99 -19.14
N LYS A 661 14.19 8.88 -18.22
CA LYS A 661 14.40 8.29 -16.90
C LYS A 661 14.74 6.79 -16.97
N ALA A 662 14.13 6.04 -17.90
CA ALA A 662 14.45 4.63 -18.11
C ALA A 662 15.85 4.44 -18.70
N LEU A 663 16.23 5.30 -19.67
CA LEU A 663 17.58 5.32 -20.25
C LEU A 663 18.63 5.69 -19.19
N PHE A 664 18.34 6.69 -18.36
CA PHE A 664 19.18 7.05 -17.23
C PHE A 664 19.40 5.86 -16.30
N ALA A 665 18.33 5.20 -15.86
CA ALA A 665 18.41 4.07 -14.94
C ALA A 665 19.26 2.92 -15.51
N GLU A 666 19.13 2.61 -16.79
CA GLU A 666 19.94 1.57 -17.44
C GLU A 666 21.43 1.93 -17.49
N ARG A 667 21.77 3.18 -17.82
CA ARG A 667 23.13 3.66 -17.85
C ARG A 667 23.74 3.76 -16.45
N ALA A 668 22.96 4.29 -15.51
CA ALA A 668 23.32 4.37 -14.09
C ALA A 668 23.63 2.97 -13.52
N ASP A 669 22.79 1.97 -13.79
CA ASP A 669 23.05 0.58 -13.43
C ASP A 669 24.32 0.03 -14.09
N SER A 670 24.58 0.38 -15.36
CA SER A 670 25.80 -0.04 -16.05
C SER A 670 27.05 0.51 -15.39
N VAL A 671 27.06 1.78 -14.99
CA VAL A 671 28.17 2.39 -14.24
C VAL A 671 28.28 1.78 -12.85
N LYS A 672 27.16 1.68 -12.13
CA LYS A 672 27.05 1.14 -10.78
C LYS A 672 27.64 -0.27 -10.66
N TYR A 673 27.40 -1.12 -11.65
CA TYR A 673 27.84 -2.53 -11.65
C TYR A 673 28.92 -2.85 -12.70
N GLY A 674 29.59 -1.82 -13.25
CA GLY A 674 30.73 -1.99 -14.16
C GLY A 674 30.39 -2.75 -15.45
N GLY A 675 29.21 -2.55 -16.00
CA GLY A 675 28.76 -3.27 -17.20
C GLY A 675 28.58 -4.78 -17.00
N HIS A 676 28.31 -5.23 -15.78
CA HIS A 676 28.18 -6.66 -15.47
C HIS A 676 27.29 -7.40 -16.49
N PRO A 677 27.67 -8.61 -16.98
CA PRO A 677 26.92 -9.35 -18.01
C PRO A 677 25.42 -9.54 -17.69
N TRP A 678 25.05 -9.66 -16.43
CA TRP A 678 23.65 -9.81 -16.00
C TRP A 678 22.76 -8.58 -16.23
N LEU A 679 23.35 -7.46 -16.67
CA LEU A 679 22.60 -6.25 -17.07
C LEU A 679 22.19 -6.26 -18.53
N ARG A 680 22.67 -7.22 -19.34
CA ARG A 680 22.29 -7.34 -20.75
C ARG A 680 20.79 -7.51 -20.89
N ARG A 681 20.17 -6.62 -21.65
CA ARG A 681 18.72 -6.63 -21.87
C ARG A 681 18.39 -7.36 -23.16
N ALA A 682 17.21 -7.99 -23.19
CA ALA A 682 16.66 -8.55 -24.40
C ALA A 682 16.49 -7.49 -25.49
N THR A 683 16.74 -7.88 -26.71
CA THR A 683 16.57 -7.08 -27.95
C THR A 683 15.52 -7.74 -28.85
N PRO A 684 15.02 -7.07 -29.90
CA PRO A 684 14.18 -7.74 -30.91
C PRO A 684 14.83 -9.00 -31.49
N ALA A 685 16.14 -8.98 -31.78
CA ALA A 685 16.86 -10.14 -32.28
C ALA A 685 16.95 -11.29 -31.23
N THR A 686 17.03 -10.96 -29.95
CA THR A 686 16.94 -11.98 -28.88
C THR A 686 15.55 -12.62 -28.86
N LEU A 687 14.50 -11.81 -29.02
CA LEU A 687 13.12 -12.27 -29.00
C LEU A 687 12.84 -13.24 -30.16
N ASP A 688 13.39 -12.96 -31.37
CA ASP A 688 13.18 -13.78 -32.56
C ASP A 688 13.81 -15.20 -32.41
N ARG A 689 14.91 -15.35 -31.65
CA ARG A 689 15.54 -16.64 -31.38
C ARG A 689 15.06 -17.34 -30.10
N PHE A 690 14.32 -16.62 -29.23
CA PHE A 690 13.81 -17.15 -27.96
C PHE A 690 12.40 -17.73 -28.15
N ASP A 691 12.34 -18.87 -28.85
CA ASP A 691 11.09 -19.58 -29.10
C ASP A 691 10.54 -20.28 -27.85
N ARG A 692 9.35 -20.83 -27.97
CA ARG A 692 8.65 -21.55 -26.91
C ARG A 692 9.46 -22.69 -26.34
N GLU A 693 10.19 -23.43 -27.17
CA GLU A 693 10.99 -24.56 -26.75
C GLU A 693 12.24 -24.14 -26.02
N ALA A 694 12.90 -23.07 -26.45
CA ALA A 694 14.04 -22.47 -25.77
C ALA A 694 13.60 -21.95 -24.37
N ALA A 695 12.47 -21.24 -24.31
CA ALA A 695 11.89 -20.77 -23.05
C ALA A 695 11.54 -21.94 -22.11
N ARG A 696 10.95 -23.02 -22.63
CA ARG A 696 10.63 -24.21 -21.85
C ARG A 696 11.89 -24.91 -21.34
N ARG A 697 12.89 -25.12 -22.18
CA ARG A 697 14.17 -25.74 -21.77
C ARG A 697 14.85 -24.93 -20.66
N LEU A 698 14.85 -23.60 -20.79
CA LEU A 698 15.44 -22.73 -19.78
C LEU A 698 14.64 -22.78 -18.46
N TYR A 699 13.30 -22.79 -18.54
CA TYR A 699 12.45 -22.98 -17.38
C TYR A 699 12.72 -24.29 -16.65
N ASP A 700 12.78 -25.41 -17.37
CA ASP A 700 13.06 -26.73 -16.81
C ASP A 700 14.44 -26.80 -16.16
N LYS A 701 15.42 -26.11 -16.74
CA LYS A 701 16.77 -25.96 -16.14
C LYS A 701 16.74 -25.18 -14.82
N LEU A 702 15.85 -24.22 -14.64
CA LEU A 702 15.76 -23.37 -13.45
C LEU A 702 14.81 -23.93 -12.37
N PHE A 703 13.71 -24.55 -12.78
CA PHE A 703 12.61 -24.94 -11.91
C PHE A 703 12.29 -26.45 -11.92
N GLY A 704 12.73 -27.21 -12.92
CA GLY A 704 12.31 -28.60 -13.14
C GLY A 704 12.91 -29.61 -12.17
N ASN A 705 14.02 -29.31 -11.47
CA ASN A 705 14.61 -30.18 -10.47
C ASN A 705 14.24 -29.78 -9.05
N VAL A 706 13.30 -30.50 -8.44
CA VAL A 706 12.84 -30.13 -7.09
C VAL A 706 13.92 -30.25 -6.02
N ALA A 707 14.94 -31.12 -6.21
CA ALA A 707 16.04 -31.28 -5.25
C ALA A 707 16.95 -30.04 -5.13
N ASP A 708 16.89 -29.11 -6.08
CA ASP A 708 17.60 -27.84 -5.98
C ASP A 708 16.95 -26.87 -4.99
N PHE A 709 15.68 -27.10 -4.64
CA PHE A 709 14.92 -26.25 -3.75
C PHE A 709 15.00 -26.71 -2.29
N VAL A 710 14.93 -25.73 -1.40
CA VAL A 710 14.64 -25.92 0.02
C VAL A 710 13.30 -25.24 0.32
N PHE A 711 12.39 -25.98 0.93
CA PHE A 711 11.05 -25.51 1.22
C PHE A 711 10.92 -25.07 2.67
N PHE A 712 10.39 -23.89 2.89
CA PHE A 712 10.06 -23.35 4.20
C PHE A 712 8.55 -23.15 4.27
N PHE A 713 7.92 -23.70 5.31
CA PHE A 713 6.50 -23.51 5.60
C PHE A 713 6.33 -22.95 7.01
N ALA A 714 5.39 -22.02 7.16
CA ALA A 714 4.99 -21.49 8.46
C ALA A 714 3.48 -21.25 8.50
N GLY A 715 2.80 -21.67 9.56
CA GLY A 715 1.36 -21.45 9.65
C GLY A 715 0.65 -22.17 10.78
N GLU A 716 -0.67 -21.95 10.87
CA GLU A 716 -1.52 -22.51 11.93
C GLU A 716 -1.74 -24.03 11.81
N MET A 717 -1.55 -24.60 10.61
CA MET A 717 -1.77 -26.03 10.40
C MET A 717 -0.74 -26.85 11.19
N PRO A 718 -1.17 -27.86 11.97
CA PRO A 718 -0.26 -28.76 12.65
C PRO A 718 0.61 -29.54 11.66
N ALA A 719 1.87 -29.79 12.02
CA ALA A 719 2.83 -30.54 11.22
C ALA A 719 2.31 -31.93 10.78
N ALA A 720 1.57 -32.60 11.67
CA ALA A 720 0.99 -33.93 11.41
C ALA A 720 -0.09 -33.92 10.32
N GLU A 721 -0.86 -32.83 10.20
CA GLU A 721 -1.89 -32.66 9.18
C GLU A 721 -1.27 -32.27 7.82
N ALA A 722 -0.24 -31.42 7.85
CA ALA A 722 0.46 -30.96 6.65
C ALA A 722 1.30 -32.05 5.97
N ARG A 723 1.91 -32.94 6.77
CA ARG A 723 2.86 -33.93 6.31
C ARG A 723 2.34 -34.85 5.18
N PRO A 724 1.13 -35.44 5.27
CA PRO A 724 0.61 -36.27 4.18
C PRO A 724 0.44 -35.52 2.86
N LEU A 725 0.05 -34.22 2.93
CA LEU A 725 -0.10 -33.37 1.75
C LEU A 725 1.27 -33.02 1.14
N VAL A 726 2.27 -32.70 1.96
CA VAL A 726 3.64 -32.46 1.51
C VAL A 726 4.26 -33.72 0.89
N GLU A 727 4.05 -34.91 1.48
CA GLU A 727 4.47 -36.20 0.94
C GLU A 727 3.82 -36.46 -0.43
N LYS A 728 2.52 -36.13 -0.57
CA LYS A 728 1.75 -36.32 -1.81
C LYS A 728 2.23 -35.40 -2.92
N TYR A 729 2.36 -34.10 -2.66
CA TYR A 729 2.57 -33.08 -3.71
C TYR A 729 4.03 -32.68 -3.91
N ILE A 730 4.84 -32.64 -2.85
CA ILE A 730 6.27 -32.30 -2.96
C ILE A 730 7.12 -33.56 -3.06
N GLY A 731 6.80 -34.57 -2.27
CA GLY A 731 7.55 -35.85 -2.26
C GLY A 731 7.41 -36.67 -3.55
N SER A 732 6.35 -36.45 -4.33
CA SER A 732 6.13 -37.11 -5.64
C SER A 732 6.80 -36.40 -6.81
N LEU A 733 7.38 -35.19 -6.61
CA LEU A 733 8.02 -34.44 -7.68
C LEU A 733 9.32 -35.10 -8.15
N PRO A 734 9.63 -35.03 -9.46
CA PRO A 734 10.87 -35.57 -10.01
C PRO A 734 12.09 -34.85 -9.42
N ALA A 735 13.09 -35.64 -9.05
CA ALA A 735 14.33 -35.14 -8.48
C ALA A 735 15.54 -35.75 -9.16
N ALA A 736 16.52 -34.92 -9.49
CA ALA A 736 17.86 -35.28 -9.88
C ALA A 736 18.85 -34.85 -8.78
N PRO A 737 20.11 -35.28 -8.77
CA PRO A 737 21.08 -34.82 -7.80
C PRO A 737 21.13 -33.28 -7.73
N LYS A 738 21.16 -32.73 -6.50
CA LYS A 738 21.24 -31.29 -6.28
C LYS A 738 22.47 -30.71 -6.97
N ARG A 739 22.25 -29.68 -7.74
CA ARG A 739 23.31 -29.00 -8.51
C ARG A 739 24.02 -27.96 -7.65
N LYS A 740 25.34 -27.83 -7.83
CA LYS A 740 26.16 -26.78 -7.23
C LYS A 740 26.34 -25.67 -8.24
N PHE A 741 26.28 -24.42 -7.78
CA PHE A 741 26.48 -23.25 -8.62
C PHE A 741 27.64 -22.43 -8.09
N ALA A 742 28.37 -21.77 -9.01
CA ALA A 742 29.37 -20.76 -8.65
C ALA A 742 28.65 -19.56 -8.00
N LYS A 743 29.14 -19.12 -6.85
CA LYS A 743 28.67 -17.90 -6.22
C LYS A 743 29.19 -16.69 -7.01
N THR A 744 28.30 -16.01 -7.70
CA THR A 744 28.66 -14.79 -8.47
C THR A 744 28.48 -13.58 -7.59
N ASP A 745 29.49 -12.72 -7.57
CA ASP A 745 29.49 -11.47 -6.81
C ASP A 745 28.91 -10.35 -7.69
N PHE A 746 27.61 -10.07 -7.56
CA PHE A 746 26.91 -8.99 -8.26
C PHE A 746 26.77 -7.81 -7.31
N ARG A 747 27.72 -6.89 -7.33
CA ARG A 747 27.81 -5.74 -6.40
C ARG A 747 28.26 -4.48 -7.12
N ILE A 748 28.12 -3.35 -6.43
CA ILE A 748 28.62 -2.06 -6.89
C ILE A 748 30.15 -2.17 -7.04
N VAL A 749 30.68 -1.59 -8.12
CA VAL A 749 32.13 -1.57 -8.39
C VAL A 749 32.90 -0.85 -7.28
N PRO A 750 34.05 -1.33 -6.89
CA PRO A 750 34.87 -0.66 -5.87
C PRO A 750 35.43 0.70 -6.38
N GLY A 751 35.74 1.58 -5.43
CA GLY A 751 36.19 2.95 -5.70
C GLY A 751 35.01 3.93 -5.86
N THR A 752 35.29 5.07 -6.45
CA THR A 752 34.33 6.11 -6.72
C THR A 752 33.77 5.95 -8.14
N ALA A 753 32.45 5.84 -8.27
CA ALA A 753 31.76 5.80 -9.55
C ALA A 753 30.62 6.84 -9.54
N GLU A 754 30.47 7.58 -10.62
CA GLU A 754 29.47 8.65 -10.74
C GLU A 754 28.79 8.59 -12.10
N TYR A 755 27.51 8.89 -12.14
CA TYR A 755 26.76 9.00 -13.37
C TYR A 755 25.70 10.10 -13.27
N ASP A 756 25.87 11.13 -14.07
CA ASP A 756 24.98 12.27 -14.13
C ASP A 756 24.38 12.39 -15.53
N ALA A 757 23.11 12.75 -15.59
CA ALA A 757 22.46 13.06 -16.84
C ALA A 757 21.47 14.22 -16.68
N VAL A 758 21.46 15.09 -17.66
CA VAL A 758 20.55 16.23 -17.77
C VAL A 758 19.63 16.01 -18.94
N VAL A 759 18.35 16.19 -18.73
CA VAL A 759 17.30 16.10 -19.76
C VAL A 759 16.58 17.44 -19.84
N PRO A 760 16.59 18.11 -21.00
CA PRO A 760 15.92 19.41 -21.15
C PRO A 760 14.41 19.28 -21.32
N GLY A 761 13.70 20.40 -21.14
CA GLY A 761 12.28 20.52 -21.43
C GLY A 761 11.34 20.15 -20.27
N ALA A 762 11.84 20.13 -19.04
CA ALA A 762 10.97 19.91 -17.89
C ALA A 762 10.09 21.13 -17.57
N VAL A 763 8.81 20.89 -17.31
CA VAL A 763 7.89 21.93 -16.80
C VAL A 763 8.32 22.39 -15.42
N THR A 764 8.85 21.51 -14.60
CA THR A 764 9.37 21.80 -13.27
C THR A 764 10.78 21.22 -13.14
N PRO A 765 11.83 22.07 -13.19
CA PRO A 765 13.21 21.61 -13.05
C PRO A 765 13.45 20.91 -11.72
N LYS A 766 14.09 19.73 -11.77
CA LYS A 766 14.36 18.89 -10.60
C LYS A 766 15.58 17.99 -10.81
N SER A 767 16.41 17.87 -9.79
CA SER A 767 17.44 16.84 -9.70
C SER A 767 17.04 15.77 -8.69
N SER A 768 17.07 14.50 -9.12
CA SER A 768 16.91 13.32 -8.24
C SER A 768 18.28 12.70 -7.99
N ILE A 769 18.65 12.54 -6.74
CA ILE A 769 19.98 12.14 -6.29
C ILE A 769 19.92 10.81 -5.54
N GLU A 770 20.85 9.91 -5.87
CA GLU A 770 21.20 8.74 -5.08
C GLU A 770 22.71 8.75 -4.79
N ARG A 771 23.09 8.72 -3.51
CA ARG A 771 24.48 8.52 -3.09
C ARG A 771 24.59 7.30 -2.21
N ILE A 772 25.51 6.38 -2.54
CA ILE A 772 25.70 5.12 -1.84
C ILE A 772 27.15 5.01 -1.37
N TYR A 773 27.33 4.83 -0.06
CA TYR A 773 28.59 4.38 0.52
C TYR A 773 28.48 2.88 0.74
N HIS A 774 29.46 2.10 0.26
CA HIS A 774 29.30 0.65 0.26
C HIS A 774 30.63 -0.08 0.48
N GLY A 775 30.54 -1.35 0.81
CA GLY A 775 31.75 -2.14 0.94
C GLY A 775 31.59 -3.42 1.76
N ARG A 776 32.75 -3.98 2.11
CA ARG A 776 32.80 -5.16 2.97
C ARG A 776 32.19 -4.85 4.34
N PHE A 777 31.47 -5.81 4.85
CA PHE A 777 30.76 -5.70 6.13
C PHE A 777 30.85 -7.04 6.87
N ASP A 778 31.28 -7.00 8.13
CA ASP A 778 31.23 -8.20 8.97
C ASP A 778 29.79 -8.43 9.41
N TYR A 779 29.17 -9.43 8.78
CA TYR A 779 27.73 -9.73 8.91
C TYR A 779 27.41 -10.36 10.26
N THR A 780 27.37 -9.53 11.30
CA THR A 780 27.05 -9.90 12.68
C THR A 780 25.88 -9.08 13.20
N PRO A 781 25.11 -9.58 14.19
CA PRO A 781 24.04 -8.83 14.80
C PRO A 781 24.49 -7.50 15.43
N GLU A 782 25.68 -7.46 16.04
CA GLU A 782 26.25 -6.26 16.67
C GLU A 782 26.56 -5.17 15.65
N ASN A 783 27.23 -5.53 14.55
CA ASN A 783 27.51 -4.59 13.46
C ASN A 783 26.23 -4.14 12.76
N TYR A 784 25.26 -5.02 12.62
CA TYR A 784 23.97 -4.65 12.07
C TYR A 784 23.24 -3.63 12.97
N ALA A 785 23.22 -3.85 14.28
CA ALA A 785 22.65 -2.89 15.22
C ALA A 785 23.37 -1.52 15.12
N ALA A 786 24.71 -1.52 15.11
CA ALA A 786 25.51 -0.30 14.95
C ALA A 786 25.24 0.42 13.61
N LEU A 787 25.06 -0.31 12.50
CA LEU A 787 24.70 0.27 11.19
C LEU A 787 23.33 0.96 11.22
N ARG A 788 22.37 0.36 11.88
CA ARG A 788 21.03 0.97 12.08
C ARG A 788 21.15 2.31 12.82
N TYR A 789 22.04 2.42 13.81
CA TYR A 789 22.32 3.68 14.50
C TYR A 789 23.00 4.71 13.60
N VAL A 790 23.97 4.31 12.79
CA VAL A 790 24.59 5.19 11.77
C VAL A 790 23.49 5.76 10.86
N THR A 791 22.62 4.90 10.34
CA THR A 791 21.51 5.28 9.46
C THR A 791 20.54 6.25 10.15
N TYR A 792 20.15 5.97 11.38
CA TYR A 792 19.23 6.81 12.16
C TYR A 792 19.80 8.20 12.43
N ILE A 793 21.03 8.26 12.94
CA ILE A 793 21.69 9.50 13.34
C ILE A 793 21.99 10.39 12.11
N LEU A 794 22.47 9.80 11.00
CA LEU A 794 22.66 10.55 9.75
C LEU A 794 21.31 11.07 9.23
N GLY A 795 20.24 10.26 9.28
CA GLY A 795 18.93 10.70 8.87
C GLY A 795 18.41 11.89 9.69
N ALA A 796 18.62 11.88 10.99
CA ALA A 796 18.26 13.00 11.87
C ALA A 796 19.10 14.25 11.57
N ARG A 797 20.41 14.10 11.42
CA ARG A 797 21.32 15.22 11.08
C ARG A 797 21.00 15.84 9.72
N TYR A 798 20.73 15.02 8.69
CA TYR A 798 20.40 15.53 7.34
C TYR A 798 19.03 16.17 7.28
N LEU A 799 18.08 15.76 8.13
CA LEU A 799 16.82 16.48 8.28
C LEU A 799 17.07 17.94 8.68
N THR A 800 18.00 18.17 9.61
CA THR A 800 18.37 19.53 10.05
C THR A 800 19.22 20.26 9.00
N THR A 801 20.34 19.66 8.57
CA THR A 801 21.34 20.37 7.74
C THR A 801 20.94 20.53 6.28
N VAL A 802 20.24 19.54 5.70
CA VAL A 802 19.89 19.52 4.27
C VAL A 802 18.49 20.10 4.03
N ARG A 803 17.52 19.72 4.89
CA ARG A 803 16.13 20.16 4.75
C ARG A 803 15.89 21.51 5.42
N GLU A 804 16.14 21.62 6.73
CA GLU A 804 15.71 22.79 7.51
C GLU A 804 16.63 24.00 7.32
N GLU A 805 17.94 23.85 7.49
CA GLU A 805 18.90 24.97 7.40
C GLU A 805 19.08 25.49 5.97
N LYS A 806 19.02 24.61 4.97
CA LYS A 806 19.25 24.97 3.56
C LYS A 806 17.93 25.14 2.80
N GLY A 807 16.80 24.67 3.32
CA GLY A 807 15.52 24.69 2.61
C GLY A 807 15.59 24.00 1.25
N GLY A 808 16.54 23.09 1.07
CA GLY A 808 16.97 22.57 -0.24
C GLY A 808 16.24 21.32 -0.67
N THR A 809 15.47 20.70 0.19
CA THR A 809 14.68 19.51 -0.13
C THR A 809 13.51 19.38 0.82
N TYR A 810 12.42 18.76 0.35
CA TYR A 810 11.31 18.37 1.22
C TYR A 810 11.65 17.17 2.11
N TYR A 811 12.40 16.21 1.58
CA TYR A 811 12.74 14.96 2.28
C TYR A 811 14.13 14.46 1.90
N VAL A 812 14.90 14.02 2.88
CA VAL A 812 16.14 13.28 2.69
C VAL A 812 16.01 11.89 3.32
N GLY A 813 16.12 10.87 2.47
CA GLY A 813 16.06 9.47 2.89
C GLY A 813 17.47 8.93 3.18
N VAL A 814 17.63 8.28 4.33
CA VAL A 814 18.83 7.49 4.65
C VAL A 814 18.40 6.09 5.00
N HIS A 815 18.93 5.09 4.31
CA HIS A 815 18.65 3.68 4.61
C HIS A 815 19.89 2.82 4.40
N ASP A 816 19.87 1.64 4.98
CA ASP A 816 20.93 0.65 4.90
C ASP A 816 20.43 -0.63 4.23
N GLU A 817 21.35 -1.29 3.53
CA GLU A 817 21.17 -2.64 2.98
C GLU A 817 22.36 -3.51 3.40
N VAL A 818 22.08 -4.74 3.81
CA VAL A 818 23.12 -5.71 4.18
C VAL A 818 22.88 -7.05 3.50
N SER A 819 23.96 -7.75 3.16
CA SER A 819 23.90 -9.11 2.64
C SER A 819 25.04 -9.97 3.18
N ALA A 820 24.75 -11.24 3.52
CA ALA A 820 25.74 -12.20 3.97
C ALA A 820 26.53 -12.82 2.80
N ARG A 821 25.88 -12.99 1.64
CA ARG A 821 26.38 -13.81 0.53
C ARG A 821 26.67 -13.00 -0.73
N PRO A 822 27.71 -13.34 -1.50
CA PRO A 822 28.71 -14.42 -1.31
C PRO A 822 29.70 -14.12 -0.17
N ARG A 823 29.80 -12.90 0.29
CA ARG A 823 30.56 -12.41 1.46
C ARG A 823 29.80 -11.24 2.10
N GLY A 824 30.05 -10.94 3.37
CA GLY A 824 29.43 -9.82 4.06
C GLY A 824 29.61 -8.49 3.33
N TYR A 825 28.52 -7.72 3.19
CA TYR A 825 28.50 -6.47 2.44
C TYR A 825 27.40 -5.55 2.95
N CYS A 826 27.66 -4.26 2.96
CA CYS A 826 26.67 -3.25 3.27
C CYS A 826 26.63 -2.13 2.24
N GLN A 827 25.51 -1.45 2.21
CA GLN A 827 25.28 -0.18 1.53
C GLN A 827 24.61 0.78 2.51
N LEU A 828 25.07 2.02 2.53
CA LEU A 828 24.43 3.14 3.19
C LEU A 828 23.99 4.11 2.10
N VAL A 829 22.70 4.25 1.90
CA VAL A 829 22.09 4.97 0.78
C VAL A 829 21.48 6.28 1.29
N VAL A 830 21.82 7.39 0.64
CA VAL A 830 21.23 8.71 0.85
C VAL A 830 20.55 9.14 -0.44
N SER A 831 19.27 9.50 -0.37
CA SER A 831 18.51 9.91 -1.55
C SER A 831 17.59 11.11 -1.25
N PHE A 832 17.50 12.02 -2.21
CA PHE A 832 16.62 13.19 -2.14
C PHE A 832 16.39 13.81 -3.52
N ASP A 833 15.32 14.61 -3.62
CA ASP A 833 15.05 15.47 -4.78
C ASP A 833 15.31 16.92 -4.38
N THR A 834 15.80 17.76 -5.33
CA THR A 834 16.10 19.17 -5.08
C THR A 834 16.04 20.03 -6.34
N ASP A 835 16.08 21.35 -6.18
CA ASP A 835 16.35 22.29 -7.26
C ASP A 835 17.75 21.97 -7.88
N PRO A 836 17.90 21.86 -9.21
CA PRO A 836 19.20 21.63 -9.86
C PRO A 836 20.31 22.55 -9.38
N LYS A 837 19.99 23.80 -9.06
CA LYS A 837 20.95 24.79 -8.57
C LYS A 837 21.52 24.49 -7.18
N LEU A 838 20.84 23.68 -6.38
CA LEU A 838 21.25 23.32 -5.03
C LEU A 838 21.94 21.96 -4.96
N CYS A 839 21.93 21.19 -6.03
CA CYS A 839 22.38 19.80 -6.07
C CYS A 839 23.81 19.64 -5.52
N GLU A 840 24.78 20.39 -6.05
CA GLU A 840 26.19 20.28 -5.65
C GLU A 840 26.39 20.66 -4.18
N MET A 841 25.77 21.74 -3.74
CA MET A 841 25.84 22.21 -2.36
C MET A 841 25.31 21.14 -1.39
N LEU A 842 24.14 20.56 -1.68
CA LEU A 842 23.53 19.56 -0.81
C LEU A 842 24.29 18.23 -0.82
N LEU A 843 24.87 17.82 -1.95
CA LEU A 843 25.78 16.69 -2.01
C LEU A 843 27.02 16.91 -1.15
N GLY A 844 27.52 18.16 -1.07
CA GLY A 844 28.58 18.56 -0.16
C GLY A 844 28.19 18.42 1.31
N GLU A 845 26.97 18.83 1.69
CA GLU A 845 26.47 18.67 3.06
C GLU A 845 26.28 17.19 3.44
N VAL A 846 25.82 16.35 2.52
CA VAL A 846 25.73 14.90 2.74
C VAL A 846 27.13 14.29 3.00
N GLN A 847 28.14 14.70 2.22
CA GLN A 847 29.51 14.24 2.43
C GLN A 847 30.08 14.69 3.78
N LYS A 848 29.93 15.95 4.13
CA LYS A 848 30.35 16.49 5.44
C LYS A 848 29.70 15.76 6.62
N GLY A 849 28.43 15.40 6.49
CA GLY A 849 27.69 14.71 7.55
C GLY A 849 28.27 13.34 7.91
N ILE A 850 28.58 12.51 6.91
CA ILE A 850 29.20 11.20 7.17
C ILE A 850 30.66 11.33 7.61
N GLU A 851 31.43 12.28 7.04
CA GLU A 851 32.82 12.56 7.45
C GLU A 851 32.87 13.00 8.91
N ARG A 852 31.95 13.87 9.33
CA ARG A 852 31.85 14.29 10.73
C ARG A 852 31.53 13.12 11.65
N LEU A 853 30.56 12.25 11.27
CA LEU A 853 30.23 11.06 12.07
C LEU A 853 31.39 10.06 12.15
N ALA A 854 32.21 9.96 11.11
CA ALA A 854 33.42 9.12 11.09
C ALA A 854 34.57 9.70 11.94
N ALA A 855 34.71 11.04 12.01
CA ALA A 855 35.70 11.73 12.78
C ALA A 855 35.34 11.86 14.27
N GLU A 856 34.10 12.23 14.56
CA GLU A 856 33.60 12.55 15.89
C GLU A 856 32.46 11.57 16.26
N ALA A 857 32.54 10.99 17.45
CA ALA A 857 31.46 10.16 17.97
C ALA A 857 30.17 10.99 18.12
N PRO A 858 29.00 10.38 17.88
CA PRO A 858 27.74 11.06 18.19
C PRO A 858 27.64 11.31 19.69
N SER A 859 26.83 12.30 20.06
CA SER A 859 26.56 12.56 21.48
C SER A 859 25.81 11.41 22.15
N GLU A 860 25.95 11.30 23.45
CA GLU A 860 25.15 10.35 24.26
C GLU A 860 23.65 10.56 24.07
N GLN A 861 23.22 11.80 23.86
CA GLN A 861 21.83 12.14 23.59
C GLN A 861 21.35 11.52 22.26
N GLU A 862 22.08 11.69 21.15
CA GLU A 862 21.74 11.11 19.83
C GLU A 862 21.66 9.58 19.90
N VAL A 863 22.58 8.94 20.63
CA VAL A 863 22.57 7.49 20.81
C VAL A 863 21.38 7.05 21.66
N ASN A 864 21.08 7.78 22.72
CA ASN A 864 19.90 7.48 23.57
C ASN A 864 18.58 7.64 22.81
N GLU A 865 18.44 8.68 21.99
CA GLU A 865 17.26 8.88 21.12
C GLU A 865 17.10 7.71 20.12
N ALA A 866 18.19 7.28 19.48
CA ALA A 866 18.19 6.11 18.60
C ALA A 866 17.83 4.83 19.36
N MET A 867 18.36 4.61 20.56
CA MET A 867 18.04 3.47 21.41
C MET A 867 16.56 3.42 21.77
N LEU A 868 15.99 4.55 22.22
CA LEU A 868 14.57 4.64 22.57
C LEU A 868 13.70 4.35 21.35
N TYR A 869 14.06 4.87 20.19
CA TYR A 869 13.37 4.61 18.94
C TYR A 869 13.41 3.12 18.57
N PHE A 870 14.59 2.47 18.56
CA PHE A 870 14.69 1.06 18.17
C PHE A 870 14.03 0.12 19.19
N ARG A 871 14.14 0.38 20.49
CA ARG A 871 13.40 -0.37 21.50
C ARG A 871 11.90 -0.32 21.25
N LYS A 872 11.39 0.87 20.90
CA LYS A 872 9.98 1.05 20.56
C LYS A 872 9.61 0.24 19.31
N VAL A 873 10.32 0.42 18.20
CA VAL A 873 10.04 -0.27 16.92
C VAL A 873 10.13 -1.79 17.08
N ASN A 874 11.13 -2.29 17.79
CA ASN A 874 11.29 -3.72 18.03
C ASN A 874 10.13 -4.29 18.88
N ALA A 875 9.70 -3.58 19.92
CA ALA A 875 8.56 -3.98 20.74
C ALA A 875 7.25 -4.01 19.92
N GLU A 876 7.01 -3.00 19.10
CA GLU A 876 5.86 -2.90 18.21
C GLU A 876 5.80 -4.05 17.19
N SER A 877 6.95 -4.32 16.57
CA SER A 877 7.06 -5.35 15.54
C SER A 877 6.92 -6.76 16.12
N ARG A 878 7.40 -6.98 17.35
CA ARG A 878 7.52 -8.32 17.93
C ARG A 878 6.20 -9.07 17.98
N SER A 879 5.12 -8.47 18.48
CA SER A 879 3.83 -9.16 18.63
C SER A 879 3.20 -9.49 17.26
N LYS A 880 3.32 -8.60 16.29
CA LYS A 880 2.84 -8.82 14.92
C LYS A 880 3.70 -9.86 14.19
N ASN A 881 5.02 -9.76 14.34
CA ASN A 881 5.97 -10.66 13.69
C ASN A 881 5.80 -12.11 14.15
N LEU A 882 5.59 -12.34 15.43
CA LEU A 882 5.37 -13.69 15.98
C LEU A 882 4.12 -14.37 15.41
N LYS A 883 3.14 -13.60 14.94
CA LYS A 883 1.89 -14.05 14.31
C LYS A 883 1.92 -13.96 12.76
N SER A 884 3.08 -13.71 12.16
CA SER A 884 3.25 -13.55 10.72
C SER A 884 3.93 -14.76 10.08
N THR A 885 3.28 -15.38 9.08
CA THR A 885 3.90 -16.43 8.29
C THR A 885 5.17 -15.94 7.59
N SER A 886 5.12 -14.75 6.98
CA SER A 886 6.25 -14.17 6.24
C SER A 886 7.47 -13.94 7.13
N TYR A 887 7.27 -13.50 8.37
CA TYR A 887 8.36 -13.34 9.33
C TYR A 887 9.11 -14.66 9.58
N TRP A 888 8.37 -15.72 9.89
CA TRP A 888 8.97 -17.03 10.15
C TRP A 888 9.64 -17.65 8.94
N LEU A 889 9.04 -17.49 7.75
CA LEU A 889 9.61 -17.94 6.49
C LEU A 889 10.96 -17.25 6.22
N ASN A 890 11.03 -15.93 6.39
CA ASN A 890 12.27 -15.17 6.21
C ASN A 890 13.33 -15.54 7.24
N LYS A 891 12.95 -15.71 8.51
CA LYS A 891 13.89 -16.14 9.57
C LYS A 891 14.46 -17.54 9.33
N MET A 892 13.63 -18.51 9.02
CA MET A 892 14.10 -19.88 8.71
C MET A 892 15.01 -19.90 7.48
N ARG A 893 14.68 -19.07 6.48
CA ARG A 893 15.51 -18.92 5.28
C ARG A 893 16.87 -18.30 5.61
N ALA A 894 16.92 -17.22 6.36
CA ALA A 894 18.16 -16.55 6.79
C ALA A 894 19.01 -17.49 7.65
N GLU A 895 18.44 -18.17 8.63
CA GLU A 895 19.13 -19.17 9.45
C GLU A 895 19.74 -20.29 8.59
N TYR A 896 18.99 -20.81 7.60
CA TYR A 896 19.47 -21.90 6.75
C TYR A 896 20.59 -21.46 5.79
N PHE A 897 20.46 -20.31 5.13
CA PHE A 897 21.37 -19.89 4.07
C PHE A 897 22.51 -19.02 4.58
N ASP A 898 22.26 -18.14 5.54
CA ASP A 898 23.23 -17.13 6.02
C ASP A 898 23.89 -17.56 7.33
N GLY A 899 23.25 -18.48 8.09
CA GLY A 899 23.78 -19.03 9.34
C GLY A 899 23.74 -18.06 10.50
N VAL A 900 23.09 -16.91 10.34
CA VAL A 900 23.02 -15.81 11.31
C VAL A 900 21.63 -15.22 11.35
N ASP A 901 21.03 -15.17 12.52
CA ASP A 901 19.82 -14.40 12.78
C ASP A 901 20.21 -13.00 13.27
N LEU A 902 20.15 -12.01 12.40
CA LEU A 902 20.46 -10.61 12.73
C LEU A 902 19.51 -10.00 13.77
N ASP A 903 18.32 -10.56 13.92
CA ASP A 903 17.33 -10.10 14.89
C ASP A 903 17.34 -10.90 16.21
N LYS A 904 18.32 -11.77 16.41
CA LYS A 904 18.43 -12.49 17.67
C LYS A 904 18.77 -11.51 18.79
N ASP A 905 18.01 -11.60 19.89
CA ASP A 905 18.20 -10.74 21.08
C ASP A 905 18.22 -9.22 20.78
N ASN A 906 17.40 -8.78 19.81
CA ASN A 906 17.34 -7.39 19.34
C ASN A 906 17.32 -6.34 20.46
N GLU A 907 16.56 -6.54 21.53
CA GLU A 907 16.47 -5.55 22.60
C GLU A 907 17.82 -5.34 23.31
N ALA A 908 18.53 -6.43 23.62
CA ALA A 908 19.85 -6.36 24.24
C ALA A 908 20.89 -5.74 23.30
N LEU A 909 20.91 -6.15 22.02
CA LEU A 909 21.83 -5.65 21.01
C LEU A 909 21.70 -4.14 20.79
N PHE A 910 20.45 -3.68 20.59
CA PHE A 910 20.21 -2.26 20.36
C PHE A 910 20.41 -1.39 21.61
N THR A 911 20.30 -1.96 22.81
CA THR A 911 20.60 -1.25 24.06
C THR A 911 22.11 -1.13 24.30
N ALA A 912 22.92 -2.04 23.75
CA ALA A 912 24.35 -2.10 23.98
C ALA A 912 25.17 -1.21 23.04
N VAL A 913 24.58 -0.64 21.98
CA VAL A 913 25.32 0.20 21.02
C VAL A 913 25.82 1.48 21.66
N THR A 914 27.11 1.75 21.50
CA THR A 914 27.80 2.91 22.08
C THR A 914 28.16 3.97 21.03
N PRO A 915 28.36 5.25 21.41
CA PRO A 915 28.86 6.28 20.49
C PRO A 915 30.16 5.89 19.77
N ALA A 916 31.03 5.15 20.45
CA ALA A 916 32.30 4.69 19.86
C ALA A 916 32.10 3.66 18.75
N GLU A 917 31.13 2.76 18.89
CA GLU A 917 30.80 1.75 17.87
C GLU A 917 30.16 2.38 16.63
N VAL A 918 29.25 3.35 16.82
CA VAL A 918 28.66 4.12 15.70
C VAL A 918 29.76 4.82 14.91
N ARG A 919 30.66 5.55 15.59
CA ARG A 919 31.81 6.20 14.93
C ARG A 919 32.73 5.20 14.23
N ARG A 920 33.09 4.10 14.91
CA ARG A 920 33.94 3.03 14.35
C ARG A 920 33.36 2.56 13.01
N LEU A 921 32.07 2.20 12.98
CA LEU A 921 31.44 1.65 11.78
C LEU A 921 31.32 2.68 10.66
N ALA A 922 30.94 3.93 10.97
CA ALA A 922 30.91 5.02 9.98
C ALA A 922 32.30 5.23 9.36
N ARG A 923 33.37 5.21 10.18
CA ARG A 923 34.78 5.32 9.71
C ARG A 923 35.21 4.12 8.87
N GLU A 924 34.84 2.90 9.25
CA GLU A 924 35.15 1.69 8.48
C GLU A 924 34.47 1.69 7.11
N ILE A 925 33.21 2.13 7.01
CA ILE A 925 32.51 2.26 5.73
C ILE A 925 33.18 3.33 4.86
N LEU A 926 33.45 4.51 5.41
CA LEU A 926 34.07 5.63 4.68
C LEU A 926 35.51 5.33 4.24
N ALA A 927 36.30 4.67 5.09
CA ALA A 927 37.69 4.33 4.83
C ALA A 927 37.88 3.34 3.67
N GLN A 928 36.86 2.62 3.24
CA GLN A 928 36.93 1.75 2.07
C GLN A 928 36.99 2.53 0.76
N GLY A 929 36.68 3.84 0.77
CA GLY A 929 36.74 4.70 -0.41
C GLY A 929 35.72 4.36 -1.51
N ASN A 930 34.75 3.53 -1.21
CA ASN A 930 33.72 3.07 -2.17
C ASN A 930 32.50 3.97 -2.10
N ARG A 931 32.27 4.72 -3.18
CA ARG A 931 31.14 5.63 -3.29
C ARG A 931 30.54 5.57 -4.69
N TYR A 932 29.23 5.40 -4.77
CA TYR A 932 28.46 5.57 -5.99
C TYR A 932 27.56 6.80 -5.87
N THR A 933 27.51 7.62 -6.92
CA THR A 933 26.58 8.76 -7.00
C THR A 933 25.88 8.73 -8.34
N ALA A 934 24.59 8.94 -8.34
CA ALA A 934 23.78 9.13 -9.54
C ALA A 934 22.93 10.39 -9.39
N VAL A 935 22.95 11.25 -10.42
CA VAL A 935 22.13 12.48 -10.48
C VAL A 935 21.35 12.51 -11.77
N PHE A 936 20.03 12.49 -11.66
CA PHE A 936 19.14 12.66 -12.78
C PHE A 936 18.49 14.03 -12.72
N THR A 937 18.91 14.92 -13.62
CA THR A 937 18.39 16.29 -13.70
C THR A 937 17.42 16.43 -14.88
N GLN A 938 16.27 17.00 -14.63
CA GLN A 938 15.29 17.45 -15.61
C GLN A 938 15.24 18.98 -15.52
N GLU A 939 15.56 19.68 -16.63
CA GLU A 939 15.59 21.14 -16.73
C GLU A 939 14.61 21.68 -17.76
#